data_d10961bce1a396118cfd0dd11433588d
#
_entry.id   d10961bce1a396118cfd0dd11433588d
#
_cell.length_a   1.000
_cell.length_b   1.000
_cell.length_c   1.000
_cell.angle_alpha   90.00
_cell.angle_beta   90.00
_cell.angle_gamma   90.00
#
_symmetry.space_group_name_H-M   'P 1'
#
loop_
_entity.id
_entity.type
_entity.pdbx_description
1 polymer ?
#
loop_
_entity_poly.entity_id
_entity_poly.type
_entity_poly.pdbx_seq_one_letter_code
_entity_poly.pdbx_strand_id
1 'polypeptide(L)'
;MRHEYSNLKIFAQDGDAIKAAEILRGEIESRTGAMPQMTDSEEADISLIADPNGLRDGYKIEQSGSRLVFRARGIRGLIFAIGMFLRKIEVSGEKITLIQDIGGEYKPDKRIRGHQLGYRTTPNSYDAWDLEDYRRYYLDLMFFGCNTVEHIPYDGLRAQQNRLMKYDPQDFLVEASKIADEYDLDVSLWYPNDRESLEDAEKRRRRVFERTPRINVMFPPGGDPGDYDADEFISRCRDFSRLLKEYHPNAEMWPSAQQPHSIPNWGEKLISELQKLPDEIDGIITGPNHAFEMDELRRRVPAKYLIRFYPDITHNVRCEYPVHFDRDDWHYALAAGLSRECTNPRPCEYREIHRLTRRYVVGSVSYSEGITDDVNKCIWSDMDFFPDVDVRDSLEDYSRLYFPSLPASEVADRILGLELNWQTDPAENPGIDDNLRGWESLAERYPDAVKLWRFNQCLFRAKCDAYLRHKRIIELRAIKEAKREILAGRLASAKDILKNAEDGREKALRADIERIAEELFEQIGLQTDVERYCANSWERGAVLETIDLPNTDRAWLMGRLEKAESMPDDEAKKYMIRSVRRNEVESDEYYFSVAEHGFGVLGCEQVVGPEGIYMNFQGDRPDVNNGSLPTCLFKVYDNQSFRCKLGGFRYDTDYELKVTYHQKKDESINDLTIKANGTIVYKGGQFGEEDEEFNREMLPDGFICAVYRLPKSVFVNGCVEIEIFEEHAGVMISELRIVKKK
;
A
#
# COMPACT_ATOMS: atom_id res chain seq x y z
N MET A 1 28.66 -23.73 7.47
CA MET A 1 28.94 -25.12 6.96
C MET A 1 27.60 -25.70 6.51
N ARG A 2 27.56 -26.56 5.45
CA ARG A 2 26.30 -27.21 5.05
C ARG A 2 26.13 -28.52 5.83
N HIS A 3 24.92 -28.78 6.33
CA HIS A 3 24.59 -30.02 7.08
C HIS A 3 23.36 -30.65 6.47
N GLU A 4 23.44 -31.94 6.19
CA GLU A 4 22.34 -32.74 5.60
C GLU A 4 21.65 -33.57 6.68
N TYR A 5 20.32 -33.63 6.58
CA TYR A 5 19.46 -34.46 7.43
C TYR A 5 18.67 -35.44 6.55
N SER A 6 18.69 -36.69 6.95
CA SER A 6 17.84 -37.76 6.40
C SER A 6 17.22 -38.49 7.61
N ASN A 7 15.92 -38.70 7.62
CA ASN A 7 15.20 -39.26 8.76
C ASN A 7 15.37 -38.44 10.05
N LEU A 8 15.04 -37.12 9.97
CA LEU A 8 15.19 -36.16 11.05
C LEU A 8 14.56 -36.65 12.37
N LYS A 9 15.30 -36.61 13.47
CA LYS A 9 14.83 -36.93 14.83
C LYS A 9 14.69 -35.65 15.64
N ILE A 10 13.53 -35.52 16.29
CA ILE A 10 13.19 -34.34 17.11
C ILE A 10 12.95 -34.80 18.55
N PHE A 11 13.59 -34.12 19.49
CA PHE A 11 13.31 -34.18 20.91
C PHE A 11 12.58 -32.91 21.36
N ALA A 12 11.59 -33.05 22.22
CA ALA A 12 10.93 -31.96 22.90
C ALA A 12 10.80 -32.25 24.39
N GLN A 13 11.15 -31.27 25.22
CA GLN A 13 11.17 -31.44 26.67
C GLN A 13 9.77 -31.72 27.23
N ASP A 14 8.87 -30.75 27.17
CA ASP A 14 7.48 -30.82 27.64
C ASP A 14 6.67 -29.58 27.18
N GLY A 15 5.38 -29.54 27.49
CA GLY A 15 4.53 -28.36 27.35
C GLY A 15 4.65 -27.63 26.00
N ASP A 16 5.13 -26.40 26.04
CA ASP A 16 5.30 -25.53 24.83
C ASP A 16 6.33 -26.12 23.85
N ALA A 17 7.35 -26.86 24.35
CA ALA A 17 8.33 -27.50 23.47
C ALA A 17 7.69 -28.61 22.64
N ILE A 18 6.76 -29.39 23.20
CA ILE A 18 6.01 -30.42 22.46
C ILE A 18 5.14 -29.78 21.38
N LYS A 19 4.39 -28.71 21.71
CA LYS A 19 3.58 -27.99 20.73
C LYS A 19 4.43 -27.43 19.56
N ALA A 20 5.58 -26.82 19.88
CA ALA A 20 6.50 -26.32 18.89
C ALA A 20 7.11 -27.44 18.02
N ALA A 21 7.41 -28.62 18.62
CA ALA A 21 7.90 -29.75 17.86
C ALA A 21 6.86 -30.31 16.87
N GLU A 22 5.57 -30.32 17.24
CA GLU A 22 4.51 -30.73 16.31
C GLU A 22 4.37 -29.72 15.13
N ILE A 23 4.53 -28.43 15.40
CA ILE A 23 4.59 -27.42 14.32
C ILE A 23 5.78 -27.71 13.40
N LEU A 24 6.98 -27.92 13.94
CA LEU A 24 8.17 -28.21 13.13
C LEU A 24 7.99 -29.49 12.32
N ARG A 25 7.42 -30.53 12.89
CA ARG A 25 7.15 -31.82 12.22
C ARG A 25 6.22 -31.64 11.04
N GLY A 26 5.10 -30.92 11.24
CA GLY A 26 4.15 -30.60 10.16
C GLY A 26 4.78 -29.80 9.05
N GLU A 27 5.62 -28.81 9.38
CA GLU A 27 6.35 -27.99 8.40
C GLU A 27 7.34 -28.82 7.57
N ILE A 28 8.04 -29.75 8.18
CA ILE A 28 8.98 -30.64 7.48
C ILE A 28 8.21 -31.65 6.62
N GLU A 29 7.17 -32.27 7.16
CA GLU A 29 6.34 -33.22 6.39
C GLU A 29 5.75 -32.56 5.14
N SER A 30 5.20 -31.34 5.27
CA SER A 30 4.60 -30.63 4.15
C SER A 30 5.60 -30.34 3.01
N ARG A 31 6.90 -30.20 3.33
CA ARG A 31 7.97 -29.90 2.37
C ARG A 31 8.63 -31.12 1.78
N THR A 32 8.73 -32.20 2.54
CA THR A 32 9.51 -33.38 2.19
C THR A 32 8.65 -34.61 1.88
N GLY A 33 7.39 -34.60 2.30
CA GLY A 33 6.52 -35.77 2.30
C GLY A 33 6.87 -36.81 3.42
N ALA A 34 7.89 -36.52 4.24
CA ALA A 34 8.36 -37.43 5.31
C ALA A 34 8.19 -36.77 6.69
N MET A 35 7.44 -37.43 7.59
CA MET A 35 7.22 -36.97 8.95
C MET A 35 8.46 -37.24 9.82
N PRO A 36 9.08 -36.22 10.46
CA PRO A 36 10.18 -36.43 11.40
C PRO A 36 9.78 -37.31 12.59
N GLN A 37 10.74 -38.10 13.09
CA GLN A 37 10.52 -39.00 14.22
C GLN A 37 10.68 -38.24 15.55
N MET A 38 9.72 -38.42 16.47
CA MET A 38 9.92 -38.02 17.87
C MET A 38 10.81 -39.04 18.58
N THR A 39 11.65 -38.57 19.49
CA THR A 39 12.55 -39.41 20.32
C THR A 39 12.60 -38.87 21.74
N ASP A 40 12.82 -39.78 22.71
CA ASP A 40 13.02 -39.45 24.12
C ASP A 40 14.49 -39.07 24.42
N SER A 41 15.37 -39.14 23.42
CA SER A 41 16.79 -38.85 23.57
C SER A 41 17.08 -37.38 23.27
N GLU A 42 17.72 -36.70 24.22
CA GLU A 42 18.25 -35.35 23.98
C GLU A 42 19.33 -35.31 22.88
N GLU A 43 19.87 -36.47 22.47
CA GLU A 43 20.83 -36.62 21.38
C GLU A 43 20.16 -36.62 19.99
N ALA A 44 18.96 -36.06 19.86
CA ALA A 44 18.26 -35.85 18.62
C ALA A 44 18.99 -34.86 17.68
N ASP A 45 18.63 -34.84 16.39
CA ASP A 45 19.14 -33.85 15.43
C ASP A 45 18.69 -32.43 15.80
N ILE A 46 17.43 -32.31 16.23
CA ILE A 46 16.88 -31.03 16.73
C ILE A 46 16.21 -31.29 18.10
N SER A 47 16.61 -30.50 19.09
CA SER A 47 16.00 -30.52 20.42
C SER A 47 15.32 -29.16 20.71
N LEU A 48 14.07 -29.20 21.18
CA LEU A 48 13.32 -28.01 21.58
C LEU A 48 13.18 -27.97 23.10
N ILE A 49 13.55 -26.86 23.72
CA ILE A 49 13.59 -26.69 25.17
C ILE A 49 12.91 -25.36 25.54
N ALA A 50 11.85 -25.45 26.33
CA ALA A 50 11.23 -24.31 26.95
C ALA A 50 11.98 -23.94 28.23
N ASP A 51 12.73 -22.82 28.23
CA ASP A 51 13.51 -22.32 29.36
C ASP A 51 12.78 -21.14 30.02
N PRO A 52 12.22 -21.28 31.22
CA PRO A 52 11.52 -20.16 31.90
C PRO A 52 12.37 -18.91 32.11
N ASN A 53 13.68 -19.02 32.11
CA ASN A 53 14.63 -17.92 32.25
C ASN A 53 15.06 -17.34 30.88
N GLY A 54 14.59 -17.92 29.79
CA GLY A 54 14.87 -17.47 28.43
C GLY A 54 14.18 -16.15 28.08
N LEU A 55 14.52 -15.63 26.91
CA LEU A 55 13.89 -14.42 26.36
C LEU A 55 12.47 -14.73 25.88
N ARG A 56 11.50 -13.88 26.20
CA ARG A 56 10.13 -14.04 25.70
C ARG A 56 10.06 -13.85 24.18
N ASP A 57 10.65 -12.77 23.68
CA ASP A 57 10.62 -12.38 22.28
C ASP A 57 11.92 -12.70 21.53
N GLY A 58 12.80 -13.50 22.12
CA GLY A 58 14.05 -13.97 21.53
C GLY A 58 14.22 -15.48 21.72
N TYR A 59 15.28 -15.99 21.13
CA TYR A 59 15.64 -17.39 21.20
C TYR A 59 17.15 -17.59 21.11
N LYS A 60 17.60 -18.78 21.52
CA LYS A 60 18.98 -19.23 21.36
C LYS A 60 19.00 -20.53 20.57
N ILE A 61 19.87 -20.62 19.59
CA ILE A 61 20.19 -21.87 18.90
C ILE A 61 21.61 -22.26 19.26
N GLU A 62 21.74 -23.41 19.95
CA GLU A 62 23.02 -24.02 20.19
C GLU A 62 23.29 -25.00 19.05
N GLN A 63 24.40 -24.85 18.35
CA GLN A 63 24.75 -25.67 17.20
C GLN A 63 26.07 -26.39 17.43
N SER A 64 26.08 -27.71 17.24
CA SER A 64 27.28 -28.55 17.30
C SER A 64 27.28 -29.50 16.10
N GLY A 65 27.97 -29.09 15.03
CA GLY A 65 27.86 -29.80 13.76
C GLY A 65 26.44 -29.74 13.20
N SER A 66 25.85 -30.89 12.92
CA SER A 66 24.44 -30.97 12.43
C SER A 66 23.41 -30.92 13.57
N ARG A 67 23.83 -31.04 14.84
CA ARG A 67 22.90 -31.02 15.97
C ARG A 67 22.53 -29.62 16.38
N LEU A 68 21.23 -29.36 16.56
CA LEU A 68 20.64 -28.09 16.94
C LEU A 68 19.84 -28.21 18.23
N VAL A 69 19.99 -27.24 19.14
CA VAL A 69 19.13 -27.10 20.31
C VAL A 69 18.49 -25.73 20.30
N PHE A 70 17.18 -25.67 20.18
CA PHE A 70 16.39 -24.44 20.22
C PHE A 70 15.93 -24.17 21.65
N ARG A 71 16.30 -23.03 22.20
CA ARG A 71 15.91 -22.58 23.54
C ARG A 71 15.20 -21.27 23.49
N ALA A 72 14.04 -21.17 24.15
CA ALA A 72 13.30 -19.94 24.34
C ALA A 72 12.47 -20.03 25.62
N ARG A 73 11.92 -18.89 26.07
CA ARG A 73 11.10 -18.87 27.28
C ARG A 73 9.79 -19.65 27.13
N GLY A 74 9.22 -19.73 25.96
CA GLY A 74 7.96 -20.42 25.67
C GLY A 74 7.74 -20.60 24.18
N ILE A 75 6.52 -20.92 23.80
CA ILE A 75 6.14 -21.29 22.43
C ILE A 75 6.49 -20.23 21.40
N ARG A 76 6.28 -18.92 21.68
CA ARG A 76 6.58 -17.80 20.76
C ARG A 76 8.03 -17.84 20.28
N GLY A 77 8.98 -17.86 21.20
CA GLY A 77 10.40 -17.86 20.85
C GLY A 77 10.85 -19.17 20.19
N LEU A 78 10.23 -20.31 20.53
CA LEU A 78 10.50 -21.59 19.84
C LEU A 78 9.99 -21.54 18.39
N ILE A 79 8.83 -20.96 18.12
CA ILE A 79 8.33 -20.75 16.74
C ILE A 79 9.28 -19.83 15.95
N PHE A 80 9.82 -18.77 16.56
CA PHE A 80 10.83 -17.93 15.91
C PHE A 80 12.11 -18.71 15.55
N ALA A 81 12.57 -19.60 16.45
CA ALA A 81 13.71 -20.47 16.18
C ALA A 81 13.42 -21.47 15.04
N ILE A 82 12.21 -22.02 15.00
CA ILE A 82 11.73 -22.85 13.88
C ILE A 82 11.75 -22.07 12.59
N GLY A 83 11.21 -20.83 12.59
CA GLY A 83 11.23 -19.95 11.43
C GLY A 83 12.65 -19.70 10.92
N MET A 84 13.61 -19.41 11.81
CA MET A 84 15.03 -19.27 11.44
C MET A 84 15.57 -20.55 10.79
N PHE A 85 15.28 -21.71 11.32
CA PHE A 85 15.70 -22.97 10.72
C PHE A 85 15.08 -23.17 9.32
N LEU A 86 13.77 -23.03 9.20
CA LEU A 86 13.03 -23.24 7.94
C LEU A 86 13.48 -22.28 6.82
N ARG A 87 13.84 -21.05 7.17
CA ARG A 87 14.37 -20.05 6.21
C ARG A 87 15.78 -20.35 5.73
N LYS A 88 16.51 -21.22 6.43
CA LYS A 88 17.92 -21.56 6.13
C LYS A 88 18.09 -23.01 5.64
N ILE A 89 17.02 -23.65 5.20
CA ILE A 89 17.11 -25.00 4.63
C ILE A 89 16.77 -24.99 3.12
N GLU A 90 17.40 -25.94 2.41
CA GLU A 90 17.03 -26.36 1.07
C GLU A 90 16.46 -27.79 1.14
N VAL A 91 15.41 -28.06 0.36
CA VAL A 91 14.75 -29.36 0.32
C VAL A 91 14.97 -30.03 -1.03
N SER A 92 15.31 -31.32 -1.01
CA SER A 92 15.47 -32.14 -2.23
C SER A 92 14.91 -33.53 -1.97
N GLY A 93 13.68 -33.80 -2.40
CA GLY A 93 12.93 -34.97 -2.02
C GLY A 93 12.77 -35.04 -0.48
N GLU A 94 13.13 -36.16 0.14
CA GLU A 94 13.07 -36.35 1.59
C GLU A 94 14.26 -35.72 2.36
N LYS A 95 15.26 -35.20 1.65
CA LYS A 95 16.47 -34.61 2.25
C LYS A 95 16.32 -33.14 2.52
N ILE A 96 16.82 -32.72 3.69
CA ILE A 96 16.93 -31.34 4.12
C ILE A 96 18.41 -30.98 4.23
N THR A 97 18.79 -29.84 3.67
CA THR A 97 20.13 -29.30 3.80
C THR A 97 20.07 -27.95 4.50
N LEU A 98 20.60 -27.84 5.71
CA LEU A 98 20.86 -26.56 6.35
C LEU A 98 22.03 -25.91 5.63
N ILE A 99 21.81 -24.77 5.00
CA ILE A 99 22.78 -24.14 4.05
C ILE A 99 23.90 -23.39 4.75
N GLN A 100 23.72 -23.02 6.02
CA GLN A 100 24.68 -22.29 6.82
C GLN A 100 24.52 -22.58 8.30
N ASP A 101 25.53 -22.27 9.10
CA ASP A 101 25.43 -22.33 10.55
C ASP A 101 24.45 -21.25 11.06
N ILE A 102 23.56 -21.64 11.99
CA ILE A 102 22.54 -20.78 12.59
C ILE A 102 22.68 -20.70 14.13
N GLY A 103 23.78 -21.16 14.68
CA GLY A 103 24.04 -21.06 16.11
C GLY A 103 24.19 -19.61 16.57
N GLY A 104 23.49 -19.21 17.63
CA GLY A 104 23.55 -17.84 18.14
C GLY A 104 22.43 -17.54 19.13
N GLU A 105 22.49 -16.36 19.73
CA GLU A 105 21.42 -15.78 20.53
C GLU A 105 20.78 -14.66 19.73
N TYR A 106 19.48 -14.72 19.53
CA TYR A 106 18.69 -13.85 18.68
C TYR A 106 17.70 -13.03 19.49
N LYS A 107 17.86 -11.72 19.46
CA LYS A 107 17.01 -10.75 20.12
C LYS A 107 16.46 -9.77 19.08
N PRO A 108 15.17 -9.51 19.07
CA PRO A 108 14.62 -8.53 18.15
C PRO A 108 15.08 -7.10 18.51
N ASP A 109 15.29 -6.25 17.48
CA ASP A 109 15.56 -4.84 17.67
C ASP A 109 14.30 -4.10 18.20
N LYS A 110 13.12 -4.47 17.71
CA LYS A 110 11.86 -3.83 18.08
C LYS A 110 11.03 -4.66 19.04
N ARG A 111 10.45 -3.98 20.05
CA ARG A 111 9.52 -4.61 21.01
C ARG A 111 8.24 -5.11 20.32
N ILE A 112 7.67 -4.29 19.41
CA ILE A 112 6.42 -4.55 18.70
C ILE A 112 6.73 -4.84 17.24
N ARG A 113 6.25 -5.98 16.75
CA ARG A 113 6.45 -6.43 15.37
C ARG A 113 5.16 -7.09 14.91
N GLY A 114 4.33 -6.35 14.19
CA GLY A 114 2.98 -6.85 13.91
C GLY A 114 2.37 -6.38 12.62
N HIS A 115 1.20 -6.95 12.35
CA HIS A 115 0.43 -6.62 11.18
C HIS A 115 -1.05 -6.57 11.52
N GLN A 116 -1.77 -5.63 10.89
CA GLN A 116 -3.21 -5.61 10.94
C GLN A 116 -3.76 -6.73 10.05
N LEU A 117 -4.63 -7.56 10.62
CA LEU A 117 -5.32 -8.65 9.95
C LEU A 117 -6.80 -8.48 10.28
N GLY A 118 -7.42 -7.52 9.64
CA GLY A 118 -8.80 -7.19 9.94
C GLY A 118 -9.76 -8.30 9.52
N TYR A 119 -10.85 -8.48 10.25
CA TYR A 119 -12.07 -9.08 9.75
C TYR A 119 -13.10 -7.97 9.65
N ARG A 120 -13.16 -7.34 8.49
CA ARG A 120 -14.00 -6.18 8.19
C ARG A 120 -14.47 -6.23 6.74
N THR A 121 -15.41 -5.39 6.38
CA THR A 121 -16.03 -5.36 5.05
C THR A 121 -15.16 -4.86 3.91
N THR A 122 -13.99 -4.30 4.22
CA THR A 122 -13.12 -3.66 3.22
C THR A 122 -11.86 -4.45 2.87
N PRO A 123 -11.38 -5.44 3.67
CA PRO A 123 -10.16 -6.15 3.32
C PRO A 123 -10.35 -7.06 2.12
N ASN A 124 -9.29 -7.19 1.34
CA ASN A 124 -9.24 -8.03 0.17
C ASN A 124 -8.68 -9.41 0.54
N SER A 125 -9.51 -10.43 0.51
CA SER A 125 -9.30 -11.83 0.85
C SER A 125 -9.58 -12.25 2.29
N TYR A 126 -9.23 -11.51 3.31
CA TYR A 126 -9.46 -11.91 4.71
C TYR A 126 -10.92 -12.23 5.03
N ASP A 127 -11.87 -11.59 4.37
CA ASP A 127 -13.31 -11.86 4.50
C ASP A 127 -13.71 -13.29 4.13
N ALA A 128 -12.97 -13.90 3.19
CA ALA A 128 -13.25 -15.24 2.69
C ALA A 128 -12.63 -16.35 3.55
N TRP A 129 -11.68 -15.99 4.44
CA TRP A 129 -10.92 -16.95 5.20
C TRP A 129 -11.72 -17.60 6.34
N ASP A 130 -11.34 -18.81 6.71
CA ASP A 130 -11.77 -19.42 7.95
C ASP A 130 -10.69 -19.35 9.05
N LEU A 131 -10.98 -19.91 10.23
CA LEU A 131 -10.07 -19.84 11.36
C LEU A 131 -8.78 -20.62 11.14
N GLU A 132 -8.80 -21.67 10.31
CA GLU A 132 -7.59 -22.42 9.97
C GLU A 132 -6.68 -21.64 9.02
N ASP A 133 -7.25 -20.87 8.10
CA ASP A 133 -6.49 -19.94 7.25
C ASP A 133 -5.76 -18.89 8.12
N TYR A 134 -6.45 -18.32 9.11
CA TYR A 134 -5.85 -17.39 10.06
C TYR A 134 -4.80 -18.08 10.96
N ARG A 135 -5.08 -19.28 11.45
CA ARG A 135 -4.12 -20.06 12.23
C ARG A 135 -2.83 -20.29 11.44
N ARG A 136 -2.97 -20.69 10.20
CA ARG A 136 -1.83 -20.90 9.30
C ARG A 136 -1.07 -19.59 9.08
N TYR A 137 -1.79 -18.51 8.79
CA TYR A 137 -1.15 -17.23 8.49
C TYR A 137 -0.45 -16.59 9.69
N TYR A 138 -0.96 -16.79 10.91
CA TYR A 138 -0.25 -16.38 12.13
C TYR A 138 1.11 -17.07 12.25
N LEU A 139 1.16 -18.37 11.99
CA LEU A 139 2.44 -19.10 11.97
C LEU A 139 3.38 -18.59 10.88
N ASP A 140 2.86 -18.34 9.67
CA ASP A 140 3.64 -17.80 8.57
C ASP A 140 4.31 -16.47 8.95
N LEU A 141 3.57 -15.56 9.56
CA LEU A 141 4.11 -14.28 10.03
C LEU A 141 5.11 -14.46 11.18
N MET A 142 4.83 -15.38 12.11
CA MET A 142 5.74 -15.68 13.23
C MET A 142 7.08 -16.25 12.75
N PHE A 143 7.13 -16.98 11.66
CA PHE A 143 8.39 -17.47 11.08
C PHE A 143 9.32 -16.33 10.62
N PHE A 144 8.80 -15.11 10.48
CA PHE A 144 9.54 -13.87 10.27
C PHE A 144 9.66 -12.99 11.52
N GLY A 145 9.28 -13.51 12.70
CA GLY A 145 9.43 -12.82 13.97
C GLY A 145 8.29 -11.90 14.37
N CYS A 146 7.14 -11.94 13.70
CA CYS A 146 5.93 -11.24 14.09
C CYS A 146 5.48 -11.69 15.48
N ASN A 147 5.18 -10.75 16.38
CA ASN A 147 4.70 -11.03 17.74
C ASN A 147 3.34 -10.43 18.05
N THR A 148 2.77 -9.67 17.15
CA THR A 148 1.51 -8.93 17.37
C THR A 148 0.62 -9.03 16.14
N VAL A 149 -0.65 -9.38 16.36
CA VAL A 149 -1.70 -9.30 15.34
C VAL A 149 -2.72 -8.26 15.76
N GLU A 150 -3.17 -7.43 14.80
CA GLU A 150 -4.15 -6.39 15.06
C GLU A 150 -5.46 -6.71 14.34
N HIS A 151 -6.56 -6.69 15.09
CA HIS A 151 -7.89 -6.95 14.57
C HIS A 151 -8.81 -5.74 14.73
N ILE A 152 -9.89 -5.74 13.98
CA ILE A 152 -10.94 -4.74 14.00
C ILE A 152 -12.21 -5.39 14.53
N PRO A 153 -12.66 -5.04 15.75
CA PRO A 153 -13.95 -5.48 16.26
C PRO A 153 -15.07 -4.71 15.53
N TYR A 154 -15.71 -5.38 14.60
CA TYR A 154 -16.73 -4.75 13.75
C TYR A 154 -18.09 -4.77 14.47
N ASP A 155 -18.36 -3.77 15.29
CA ASP A 155 -19.56 -3.68 16.10
C ASP A 155 -20.27 -2.30 16.04
N GLY A 156 -19.78 -1.39 15.18
CA GLY A 156 -20.27 -0.02 15.09
C GLY A 156 -21.30 0.21 13.98
N LEU A 157 -21.67 1.48 13.80
CA LEU A 157 -22.62 1.94 12.79
C LEU A 157 -22.17 1.65 11.35
N ARG A 158 -20.90 1.35 11.14
CA ARG A 158 -20.28 1.04 9.85
C ARG A 158 -20.12 -0.46 9.61
N ALA A 159 -20.64 -1.30 10.50
CA ALA A 159 -20.55 -2.75 10.37
C ALA A 159 -21.39 -3.23 9.17
N GLN A 160 -20.74 -3.40 8.03
CA GLN A 160 -21.30 -4.06 6.86
C GLN A 160 -20.71 -5.47 6.78
N GLN A 161 -21.51 -6.46 6.44
CA GLN A 161 -21.02 -7.81 6.24
C GLN A 161 -20.82 -8.07 4.74
N ASN A 162 -19.64 -8.54 4.39
CA ASN A 162 -19.37 -9.10 3.07
C ASN A 162 -20.01 -10.50 2.99
N ARG A 163 -20.56 -10.86 1.82
CA ARG A 163 -21.16 -12.18 1.58
C ARG A 163 -20.19 -13.37 1.71
N LEU A 164 -18.88 -13.12 1.71
CA LEU A 164 -17.85 -14.13 1.90
C LEU A 164 -17.55 -14.41 3.38
N MET A 165 -17.94 -13.53 4.30
CA MET A 165 -17.69 -13.70 5.73
C MET A 165 -18.38 -14.96 6.26
N LYS A 166 -17.59 -15.85 6.84
CA LYS A 166 -18.06 -17.14 7.39
C LYS A 166 -18.54 -17.01 8.82
N TYR A 167 -18.17 -15.94 9.53
CA TYR A 167 -18.43 -15.72 10.95
C TYR A 167 -19.03 -14.34 11.20
N ASP A 168 -19.77 -14.20 12.29
CA ASP A 168 -20.01 -12.89 12.88
C ASP A 168 -18.65 -12.28 13.30
N PRO A 169 -18.39 -10.99 13.01
CA PRO A 169 -17.10 -10.38 13.29
C PRO A 169 -16.67 -10.41 14.76
N GLN A 170 -17.63 -10.33 15.71
CA GLN A 170 -17.30 -10.43 17.13
C GLN A 170 -16.97 -11.87 17.54
N ASP A 171 -17.72 -12.86 17.03
CA ASP A 171 -17.42 -14.26 17.29
C ASP A 171 -16.08 -14.65 16.67
N PHE A 172 -15.78 -14.16 15.47
CA PHE A 172 -14.48 -14.32 14.84
C PHE A 172 -13.35 -13.77 15.70
N LEU A 173 -13.48 -12.54 16.23
CA LEU A 173 -12.46 -11.92 17.09
C LEU A 173 -12.17 -12.79 18.34
N VAL A 174 -13.19 -13.35 18.96
CA VAL A 174 -13.03 -14.25 20.13
C VAL A 174 -12.20 -15.48 19.76
N GLU A 175 -12.53 -16.14 18.65
CA GLU A 175 -11.82 -17.36 18.22
C GLU A 175 -10.40 -17.03 17.71
N ALA A 176 -10.21 -15.96 16.95
CA ALA A 176 -8.90 -15.49 16.51
C ALA A 176 -7.99 -15.13 17.69
N SER A 177 -8.55 -14.52 18.74
CA SER A 177 -7.83 -14.22 19.99
C SER A 177 -7.40 -15.51 20.75
N LYS A 178 -8.19 -16.58 20.71
CA LYS A 178 -7.80 -17.88 21.28
C LYS A 178 -6.61 -18.48 20.52
N ILE A 179 -6.64 -18.42 19.18
CA ILE A 179 -5.53 -18.90 18.35
C ILE A 179 -4.26 -18.08 18.67
N ALA A 180 -4.38 -16.76 18.79
CA ALA A 180 -3.25 -15.92 19.17
C ALA A 180 -2.68 -16.29 20.56
N ASP A 181 -3.55 -16.62 21.53
CA ASP A 181 -3.14 -17.04 22.87
C ASP A 181 -2.40 -18.39 22.85
N GLU A 182 -2.80 -19.34 22.00
CA GLU A 182 -2.11 -20.62 21.81
C GLU A 182 -0.65 -20.46 21.39
N TYR A 183 -0.32 -19.41 20.66
CA TYR A 183 1.03 -19.09 20.15
C TYR A 183 1.74 -18.00 20.95
N ASP A 184 1.12 -17.50 22.02
CA ASP A 184 1.58 -16.33 22.79
C ASP A 184 1.75 -15.07 21.93
N LEU A 185 0.94 -14.88 20.86
CA LEU A 185 0.87 -13.65 20.10
C LEU A 185 0.13 -12.55 20.89
N ASP A 186 0.62 -11.34 20.81
CA ASP A 186 -0.09 -10.19 21.36
C ASP A 186 -1.24 -9.77 20.42
N VAL A 187 -2.40 -9.45 20.99
CA VAL A 187 -3.58 -9.01 20.25
C VAL A 187 -3.77 -7.50 20.45
N SER A 188 -3.73 -6.78 19.35
CA SER A 188 -4.07 -5.35 19.28
C SER A 188 -5.45 -5.17 18.65
N LEU A 189 -6.23 -4.22 19.15
CA LEU A 189 -7.53 -3.86 18.58
C LEU A 189 -7.50 -2.45 18.02
N TRP A 190 -7.59 -2.31 16.71
CA TRP A 190 -7.92 -1.06 16.07
C TRP A 190 -9.43 -0.80 16.24
N TYR A 191 -9.80 0.13 17.15
CA TYR A 191 -11.18 0.31 17.56
C TYR A 191 -11.61 1.76 17.39
N PRO A 192 -12.37 2.08 16.33
CA PRO A 192 -12.74 3.45 16.01
C PRO A 192 -13.65 4.09 17.05
N ASN A 193 -13.56 5.41 17.13
CA ASN A 193 -14.40 6.27 17.93
C ASN A 193 -15.50 6.88 17.05
N ASP A 194 -16.60 6.17 16.86
CA ASP A 194 -17.77 6.72 16.17
C ASP A 194 -18.42 7.83 17.02
N ARG A 195 -19.08 8.82 16.37
CA ARG A 195 -19.86 9.84 17.07
C ARG A 195 -21.10 9.24 17.71
N GLU A 196 -20.99 8.95 18.99
CA GLU A 196 -22.01 8.37 19.84
C GLU A 196 -21.84 8.84 21.28
N SER A 197 -22.84 8.59 22.13
CA SER A 197 -22.70 8.86 23.58
C SER A 197 -21.57 8.02 24.17
N LEU A 198 -20.92 8.53 25.21
CA LEU A 198 -19.88 7.77 25.93
C LEU A 198 -20.46 6.47 26.50
N GLU A 199 -21.70 6.52 27.02
CA GLU A 199 -22.39 5.36 27.58
C GLU A 199 -22.60 4.23 26.53
N ASP A 200 -23.05 4.58 25.33
CA ASP A 200 -23.23 3.59 24.25
C ASP A 200 -21.88 3.03 23.78
N ALA A 201 -20.86 3.89 23.66
CA ALA A 201 -19.51 3.48 23.32
C ALA A 201 -18.92 2.51 24.34
N GLU A 202 -19.06 2.79 25.63
CA GLU A 202 -18.61 1.91 26.71
C GLU A 202 -19.37 0.58 26.73
N LYS A 203 -20.70 0.61 26.55
CA LYS A 203 -21.53 -0.58 26.50
C LYS A 203 -21.11 -1.54 25.38
N ARG A 204 -20.80 -1.01 24.20
CA ARG A 204 -20.31 -1.81 23.08
C ARG A 204 -18.95 -2.41 23.38
N ARG A 205 -17.99 -1.59 23.84
CA ARG A 205 -16.63 -2.02 24.17
C ARG A 205 -16.59 -3.04 25.29
N ARG A 206 -17.42 -2.87 26.31
CA ARG A 206 -17.57 -3.84 27.42
C ARG A 206 -17.90 -5.23 26.88
N ARG A 207 -18.83 -5.35 25.94
CA ARG A 207 -19.19 -6.64 25.33
C ARG A 207 -18.01 -7.30 24.59
N VAL A 208 -17.19 -6.51 23.90
CA VAL A 208 -15.99 -7.00 23.20
C VAL A 208 -14.93 -7.43 24.23
N PHE A 209 -14.63 -6.59 25.22
CA PHE A 209 -13.59 -6.84 26.21
C PHE A 209 -13.91 -8.05 27.11
N GLU A 210 -15.16 -8.19 27.52
CA GLU A 210 -15.61 -9.32 28.34
C GLU A 210 -15.51 -10.67 27.62
N ARG A 211 -15.77 -10.68 26.31
CA ARG A 211 -15.81 -11.92 25.50
C ARG A 211 -14.46 -12.34 24.94
N THR A 212 -13.58 -11.38 24.67
CA THR A 212 -12.30 -11.63 23.99
C THR A 212 -11.26 -12.10 25.02
N PRO A 213 -10.71 -13.31 24.93
CA PRO A 213 -9.86 -13.87 25.99
C PRO A 213 -8.51 -13.16 26.13
N ARG A 214 -7.99 -12.57 25.05
CA ARG A 214 -6.70 -11.88 25.07
C ARG A 214 -6.77 -10.55 24.30
N ILE A 215 -6.51 -9.46 25.00
CA ILE A 215 -6.30 -8.12 24.43
C ILE A 215 -5.07 -7.52 25.13
N ASN A 216 -4.06 -7.16 24.34
CA ASN A 216 -2.82 -6.58 24.85
C ASN A 216 -2.76 -5.06 24.61
N VAL A 217 -3.37 -4.60 23.52
CA VAL A 217 -3.35 -3.19 23.12
C VAL A 217 -4.70 -2.77 22.58
N MET A 218 -5.14 -1.57 22.91
CA MET A 218 -6.22 -0.88 22.22
C MET A 218 -5.65 0.33 21.48
N PHE A 219 -5.98 0.41 20.19
CA PHE A 219 -5.62 1.48 19.25
C PHE A 219 -6.87 2.23 18.82
N PRO A 220 -7.28 3.35 19.43
CA PRO A 220 -8.30 4.23 18.90
C PRO A 220 -7.68 5.20 17.90
N PRO A 221 -8.18 5.25 16.63
CA PRO A 221 -7.76 6.24 15.67
C PRO A 221 -8.25 7.63 16.05
N GLY A 222 -7.43 8.66 15.81
CA GLY A 222 -7.78 10.06 16.05
C GLY A 222 -8.60 10.66 14.90
N GLY A 223 -8.19 10.37 13.67
CA GLY A 223 -8.92 10.63 12.43
C GLY A 223 -8.98 9.38 11.57
N ASP A 224 -9.71 9.37 10.48
CA ASP A 224 -9.85 8.30 9.48
C ASP A 224 -10.02 6.87 10.06
N PRO A 225 -11.19 6.55 10.68
CA PRO A 225 -12.26 7.45 11.03
C PRO A 225 -12.04 8.14 12.37
N GLY A 226 -12.58 9.32 12.49
CA GLY A 226 -12.60 10.10 13.73
C GLY A 226 -12.82 11.57 13.43
N ASP A 227 -13.56 12.24 14.30
CA ASP A 227 -13.91 13.65 14.16
C ASP A 227 -14.10 14.36 15.51
N TYR A 228 -13.60 13.75 16.59
CA TYR A 228 -13.55 14.39 17.90
C TYR A 228 -12.41 15.40 18.00
N ASP A 229 -12.63 16.50 18.68
CA ASP A 229 -11.54 17.40 19.07
C ASP A 229 -10.54 16.65 19.97
N ALA A 230 -9.27 17.02 19.93
CA ALA A 230 -8.20 16.25 20.56
C ALA A 230 -8.36 16.07 22.09
N ASP A 231 -8.94 17.07 22.78
CA ASP A 231 -9.22 16.99 24.22
C ASP A 231 -10.33 15.97 24.53
N GLU A 232 -11.42 15.97 23.77
CA GLU A 232 -12.49 14.98 23.90
C GLU A 232 -11.98 13.59 23.52
N PHE A 233 -11.21 13.48 22.42
CA PHE A 233 -10.60 12.22 21.99
C PHE A 233 -9.75 11.59 23.09
N ILE A 234 -8.82 12.34 23.70
CA ILE A 234 -7.97 11.83 24.79
C ILE A 234 -8.80 11.53 26.04
N SER A 235 -9.82 12.33 26.37
CA SER A 235 -10.73 12.04 27.48
C SER A 235 -11.42 10.69 27.29
N ARG A 236 -11.97 10.42 26.11
CA ARG A 236 -12.63 9.13 25.78
C ARG A 236 -11.63 7.98 25.83
N CYS A 237 -10.41 8.16 25.31
CA CYS A 237 -9.36 7.14 25.42
C CYS A 237 -9.05 6.77 26.87
N ARG A 238 -9.07 7.73 27.79
CA ARG A 238 -8.85 7.48 29.22
C ARG A 238 -10.00 6.66 29.82
N ASP A 239 -11.24 6.98 29.49
CA ASP A 239 -12.41 6.23 29.96
C ASP A 239 -12.38 4.79 29.43
N PHE A 240 -12.08 4.61 28.15
CA PHE A 240 -11.93 3.28 27.55
C PHE A 240 -10.74 2.49 28.12
N SER A 241 -9.65 3.15 28.50
CA SER A 241 -8.51 2.51 29.15
C SER A 241 -8.92 1.93 30.52
N ARG A 242 -9.68 2.70 31.32
CA ARG A 242 -10.19 2.21 32.59
C ARG A 242 -11.10 1.01 32.42
N LEU A 243 -12.02 1.08 31.45
CA LEU A 243 -12.92 -0.02 31.12
C LEU A 243 -12.16 -1.25 30.62
N LEU A 244 -11.17 -1.07 29.74
CA LEU A 244 -10.34 -2.16 29.24
C LEU A 244 -9.62 -2.90 30.38
N LYS A 245 -9.05 -2.16 31.33
CA LYS A 245 -8.28 -2.70 32.46
C LYS A 245 -9.16 -3.44 33.49
N GLU A 246 -10.50 -3.28 33.47
CA GLU A 246 -11.41 -4.12 34.25
C GLU A 246 -11.36 -5.58 33.82
N TYR A 247 -11.16 -5.85 32.53
CA TYR A 247 -11.14 -7.19 31.93
C TYR A 247 -9.72 -7.67 31.58
N HIS A 248 -8.86 -6.75 31.18
CA HIS A 248 -7.47 -6.97 30.73
C HIS A 248 -6.52 -6.06 31.51
N PRO A 249 -6.16 -6.39 32.77
CA PRO A 249 -5.41 -5.47 33.64
C PRO A 249 -4.06 -5.01 33.10
N ASN A 250 -3.43 -5.81 32.23
CA ASN A 250 -2.13 -5.53 31.65
C ASN A 250 -2.21 -4.92 30.23
N ALA A 251 -3.41 -4.65 29.72
CA ALA A 251 -3.58 -4.06 28.40
C ALA A 251 -3.17 -2.61 28.37
N GLU A 252 -2.60 -2.19 27.26
CA GLU A 252 -2.09 -0.83 27.01
C GLU A 252 -3.06 -0.04 26.12
N MET A 253 -3.17 1.27 26.36
CA MET A 253 -3.95 2.22 25.56
C MET A 253 -3.02 3.09 24.73
N TRP A 254 -3.13 3.00 23.39
CA TRP A 254 -2.29 3.68 22.44
C TRP A 254 -3.11 4.50 21.43
N PRO A 255 -3.54 5.73 21.74
CA PRO A 255 -4.24 6.58 20.79
C PRO A 255 -3.35 6.96 19.61
N SER A 256 -3.97 7.18 18.47
CA SER A 256 -3.28 7.61 17.25
C SER A 256 -3.10 9.13 17.18
N ALA A 257 -1.99 9.55 16.60
CA ALA A 257 -1.74 10.93 16.19
C ALA A 257 -2.27 11.28 14.79
N GLN A 258 -3.10 10.41 14.20
CA GLN A 258 -3.84 10.73 12.98
C GLN A 258 -4.80 11.88 13.25
N GLN A 259 -4.78 12.90 12.41
CA GLN A 259 -5.63 14.07 12.61
C GLN A 259 -6.89 14.01 11.73
N PRO A 260 -8.06 14.43 12.28
CA PRO A 260 -9.23 14.68 11.45
C PRO A 260 -8.98 15.86 10.52
N HIS A 261 -9.29 15.70 9.22
CA HIS A 261 -9.10 16.78 8.23
C HIS A 261 -9.95 18.03 8.51
N SER A 262 -11.08 17.86 9.19
CA SER A 262 -12.04 18.94 9.45
C SER A 262 -11.73 19.79 10.69
N ILE A 263 -10.70 19.46 11.49
CA ILE A 263 -10.43 20.11 12.79
C ILE A 263 -9.09 20.85 12.76
N PRO A 264 -9.11 22.20 12.65
CA PRO A 264 -7.88 22.98 12.62
C PRO A 264 -7.05 22.83 13.90
N ASN A 265 -5.73 22.81 13.77
CA ASN A 265 -4.77 22.74 14.87
C ASN A 265 -4.97 21.52 15.81
N TRP A 266 -5.56 20.45 15.31
CA TRP A 266 -5.84 19.26 16.11
C TRP A 266 -4.56 18.67 16.72
N GLY A 267 -3.48 18.59 15.95
CA GLY A 267 -2.20 18.09 16.43
C GLY A 267 -1.62 18.90 17.59
N GLU A 268 -1.72 20.23 17.56
CA GLU A 268 -1.28 21.11 18.66
C GLU A 268 -2.05 20.84 19.94
N LYS A 269 -3.36 20.66 19.84
CA LYS A 269 -4.22 20.29 20.97
C LYS A 269 -3.88 18.91 21.51
N LEU A 270 -3.62 17.92 20.62
CA LEU A 270 -3.17 16.58 21.02
C LEU A 270 -1.90 16.65 21.88
N ILE A 271 -0.87 17.38 21.42
CA ILE A 271 0.36 17.56 22.19
C ILE A 271 0.07 18.20 23.55
N SER A 272 -0.80 19.22 23.59
CA SER A 272 -1.19 19.87 24.85
C SER A 272 -1.85 18.90 25.85
N GLU A 273 -2.71 18.00 25.37
CA GLU A 273 -3.33 16.96 26.20
C GLU A 273 -2.30 15.94 26.70
N LEU A 274 -1.39 15.50 25.85
CA LEU A 274 -0.33 14.56 26.23
C LEU A 274 0.67 15.17 27.24
N GLN A 275 0.90 16.47 27.21
CA GLN A 275 1.74 17.18 28.18
C GLN A 275 1.16 17.16 29.59
N LYS A 276 -0.15 16.93 29.75
CA LYS A 276 -0.78 16.71 31.06
C LYS A 276 -0.43 15.36 31.70
N LEU A 277 0.26 14.50 30.94
CA LEU A 277 0.77 13.18 31.34
C LEU A 277 -0.32 12.23 31.88
N PRO A 278 -1.46 12.05 31.22
CA PRO A 278 -2.49 11.12 31.71
C PRO A 278 -1.94 9.72 31.92
N ASP A 279 -2.24 9.10 33.07
CA ASP A 279 -1.71 7.79 33.45
C ASP A 279 -2.37 6.64 32.68
N GLU A 280 -3.53 6.88 32.12
CA GLU A 280 -4.29 5.89 31.35
C GLU A 280 -3.76 5.69 29.92
N ILE A 281 -2.86 6.56 29.44
CA ILE A 281 -2.25 6.48 28.12
C ILE A 281 -0.84 5.91 28.25
N ASP A 282 -0.56 4.83 27.52
CA ASP A 282 0.69 4.09 27.61
C ASP A 282 1.66 4.41 26.46
N GLY A 283 1.15 4.80 25.29
CA GLY A 283 1.96 5.17 24.13
C GLY A 283 1.15 5.91 23.07
N ILE A 284 1.79 6.25 21.95
CA ILE A 284 1.17 6.95 20.81
C ILE A 284 1.45 6.18 19.53
N ILE A 285 0.45 6.13 18.66
CA ILE A 285 0.60 5.55 17.32
C ILE A 285 0.67 6.67 16.30
N THR A 286 1.56 6.54 15.33
CA THR A 286 1.65 7.43 14.17
C THR A 286 1.63 6.61 12.89
N GLY A 287 1.00 7.13 11.86
CA GLY A 287 0.80 6.45 10.59
C GLY A 287 0.17 7.39 9.56
N PRO A 288 -0.53 6.90 8.55
CA PRO A 288 -1.18 7.72 7.54
C PRO A 288 -2.01 8.86 8.16
N ASN A 289 -2.03 10.02 7.52
CA ASN A 289 -2.71 11.24 7.99
C ASN A 289 -2.20 11.75 9.36
N HIS A 290 -0.92 11.55 9.65
CA HIS A 290 -0.33 11.99 10.91
C HIS A 290 -0.29 13.53 11.03
N ALA A 291 -0.41 14.02 12.27
CA ALA A 291 -0.40 15.45 12.56
C ALA A 291 1.00 16.09 12.43
N PHE A 292 2.06 15.31 12.54
CA PHE A 292 3.45 15.74 12.53
C PHE A 292 4.35 14.71 11.90
N GLU A 293 5.42 15.16 11.24
CA GLU A 293 6.51 14.29 10.83
C GLU A 293 7.08 13.52 12.04
N MET A 294 7.60 12.33 11.82
CA MET A 294 8.00 11.38 12.87
C MET A 294 9.03 11.99 13.85
N ASP A 295 10.01 12.70 13.34
CA ASP A 295 11.04 13.33 14.17
C ASP A 295 10.48 14.51 14.98
N GLU A 296 9.55 15.27 14.41
CA GLU A 296 8.86 16.34 15.11
C GLU A 296 7.93 15.77 16.18
N LEU A 297 7.14 14.76 15.87
CA LEU A 297 6.31 14.07 16.83
C LEU A 297 7.14 13.59 18.02
N ARG A 298 8.28 12.92 17.77
CA ARG A 298 9.17 12.45 18.86
C ARG A 298 9.71 13.58 19.71
N ARG A 299 10.06 14.71 19.14
CA ARG A 299 10.54 15.90 19.90
C ARG A 299 9.46 16.52 20.76
N ARG A 300 8.20 16.46 20.36
CA ARG A 300 7.08 17.16 21.00
C ARG A 300 6.32 16.30 22.02
N VAL A 301 6.22 15.00 21.75
CA VAL A 301 5.57 14.05 22.67
C VAL A 301 6.45 13.82 23.89
N PRO A 302 5.89 13.91 25.14
CA PRO A 302 6.64 13.64 26.36
C PRO A 302 7.36 12.27 26.32
N ALA A 303 8.57 12.21 26.87
CA ALA A 303 9.41 11.01 26.87
C ALA A 303 8.78 9.79 27.58
N LYS A 304 7.78 10.01 28.43
CA LYS A 304 6.96 8.95 29.03
C LYS A 304 6.32 8.05 27.98
N TYR A 305 5.85 8.63 26.86
CA TYR A 305 5.12 7.87 25.85
C TYR A 305 6.06 7.30 24.80
N LEU A 306 5.97 6.00 24.60
CA LEU A 306 6.59 5.32 23.49
C LEU A 306 5.79 5.62 22.21
N ILE A 307 6.45 5.52 21.06
CA ILE A 307 5.80 5.69 19.75
C ILE A 307 5.83 4.36 19.04
N ARG A 308 4.68 3.94 18.51
CA ARG A 308 4.51 2.81 17.58
C ARG A 308 4.24 3.35 16.19
N PHE A 309 4.87 2.77 15.20
CA PHE A 309 4.61 3.09 13.81
C PHE A 309 3.48 2.22 13.24
N TYR A 310 2.65 2.81 12.41
CA TYR A 310 1.55 2.19 11.67
C TYR A 310 1.78 2.40 10.17
N PRO A 311 2.79 1.73 9.56
CA PRO A 311 3.15 1.94 8.17
C PRO A 311 2.07 1.40 7.24
N ASP A 312 1.75 2.17 6.21
CA ASP A 312 0.93 1.70 5.11
C ASP A 312 1.79 0.92 4.11
N ILE A 313 1.64 -0.40 4.10
CA ILE A 313 2.38 -1.30 3.20
C ILE A 313 1.51 -1.93 2.12
N THR A 314 0.27 -1.48 2.00
CA THR A 314 -0.74 -2.05 1.10
C THR A 314 -1.02 -1.17 -0.12
N HIS A 315 -1.20 0.14 0.07
CA HIS A 315 -1.65 1.03 -0.98
C HIS A 315 -0.56 1.33 -2.01
N ASN A 316 -0.93 1.28 -3.28
CA ASN A 316 0.00 1.54 -4.39
C ASN A 316 0.24 3.02 -4.64
N VAL A 317 -0.81 3.82 -4.51
CA VAL A 317 -0.80 5.27 -4.80
C VAL A 317 -1.04 6.12 -3.56
N ARG A 318 -1.24 5.48 -2.41
CA ARG A 318 -1.42 6.10 -1.12
C ARG A 318 -0.51 5.40 -0.15
N CYS A 319 0.56 6.05 0.23
CA CYS A 319 1.59 5.53 1.11
C CYS A 319 2.05 6.67 1.99
N GLU A 320 2.25 6.42 3.27
CA GLU A 320 2.62 7.47 4.23
C GLU A 320 3.93 8.16 3.87
N TYR A 321 4.90 7.36 3.44
CA TYR A 321 6.10 7.87 2.80
C TYR A 321 5.98 7.55 1.33
N PRO A 322 5.80 8.58 0.51
CA PRO A 322 5.55 8.37 -0.90
C PRO A 322 6.67 7.54 -1.49
N VAL A 323 6.28 6.59 -2.29
CA VAL A 323 7.17 5.78 -3.11
C VAL A 323 7.81 6.72 -4.11
N HIS A 324 8.75 7.53 -3.66
CA HIS A 324 9.54 8.46 -4.48
C HIS A 324 8.77 9.10 -5.64
N PHE A 325 7.59 9.66 -5.37
CA PHE A 325 6.81 10.39 -6.38
C PHE A 325 7.56 11.61 -6.92
N ASP A 326 8.58 12.06 -6.21
CA ASP A 326 9.52 13.10 -6.60
C ASP A 326 10.61 12.61 -7.57
N ARG A 327 10.66 11.32 -7.90
CA ARG A 327 11.60 10.79 -8.88
C ARG A 327 11.10 11.00 -10.30
N ASP A 328 12.02 11.43 -11.16
CA ASP A 328 11.78 11.61 -12.59
C ASP A 328 11.38 10.30 -13.31
N ASP A 329 11.71 9.17 -12.72
CA ASP A 329 11.48 7.85 -13.29
C ASP A 329 10.13 7.23 -12.94
N TRP A 330 9.36 7.80 -12.00
CA TRP A 330 8.04 7.28 -11.65
C TRP A 330 6.96 7.65 -12.70
N HIS A 331 6.08 6.69 -12.99
CA HIS A 331 4.99 6.90 -13.95
C HIS A 331 3.68 6.28 -13.47
N TYR A 332 2.58 6.98 -13.67
CA TYR A 332 1.25 6.63 -13.16
C TYR A 332 0.61 5.38 -13.80
N ALA A 333 1.05 4.98 -15.00
CA ALA A 333 0.28 4.02 -15.83
C ALA A 333 0.05 2.65 -15.18
N LEU A 334 0.99 2.16 -14.37
CA LEU A 334 0.78 0.92 -13.60
C LEU A 334 -0.24 1.15 -12.48
N ALA A 335 -0.11 2.23 -11.72
CA ALA A 335 -1.07 2.58 -10.67
C ALA A 335 -2.49 2.71 -11.22
N ALA A 336 -2.63 3.29 -12.42
CA ALA A 336 -3.89 3.44 -13.12
C ALA A 336 -4.60 2.12 -13.40
N GLY A 337 -3.85 1.07 -13.77
CA GLY A 337 -4.41 -0.23 -14.16
C GLY A 337 -4.52 -1.24 -13.03
N LEU A 338 -3.70 -1.09 -11.97
CA LEU A 338 -3.56 -2.11 -10.93
C LEU A 338 -4.49 -1.93 -9.74
N SER A 339 -5.26 -0.87 -9.67
CA SER A 339 -6.00 -0.43 -8.48
C SER A 339 -5.10 -0.03 -7.30
N ARG A 340 -5.71 0.45 -6.22
CA ARG A 340 -4.99 0.95 -5.03
C ARG A 340 -4.40 -0.18 -4.18
N GLU A 341 -4.98 -1.35 -4.18
CA GLU A 341 -4.67 -2.44 -3.25
C GLU A 341 -4.30 -3.76 -3.94
N CYS A 342 -3.65 -3.72 -5.08
CA CYS A 342 -3.15 -4.94 -5.74
C CYS A 342 -1.88 -5.47 -5.09
N THR A 343 -1.48 -6.68 -5.48
CA THR A 343 -0.17 -7.25 -5.12
C THR A 343 0.95 -6.34 -5.63
N ASN A 344 1.71 -5.74 -4.71
CA ASN A 344 2.78 -4.80 -5.02
C ASN A 344 3.96 -4.92 -4.05
N PRO A 345 4.83 -5.93 -4.22
CA PRO A 345 6.04 -6.03 -3.41
C PRO A 345 6.96 -4.83 -3.67
N ARG A 346 7.36 -4.15 -2.60
CA ARG A 346 8.26 -2.99 -2.63
C ARG A 346 9.33 -3.08 -1.53
N PRO A 347 10.12 -4.15 -1.52
CA PRO A 347 11.03 -4.44 -0.42
C PRO A 347 12.13 -3.39 -0.25
N CYS A 348 12.65 -2.79 -1.32
CA CYS A 348 13.69 -1.76 -1.25
C CYS A 348 13.12 -0.44 -0.72
N GLU A 349 11.95 -0.02 -1.17
CA GLU A 349 11.29 1.20 -0.68
C GLU A 349 10.98 1.09 0.81
N TYR A 350 10.39 -0.02 1.26
CA TYR A 350 10.09 -0.21 2.68
C TYR A 350 11.35 -0.33 3.53
N ARG A 351 12.45 -0.80 2.97
CA ARG A 351 13.75 -0.75 3.64
C ARG A 351 14.18 0.69 3.94
N GLU A 352 14.03 1.60 2.99
CA GLU A 352 14.38 3.00 3.20
C GLU A 352 13.45 3.67 4.21
N ILE A 353 12.14 3.45 4.11
CA ILE A 353 11.16 3.96 5.08
C ILE A 353 11.46 3.44 6.48
N HIS A 354 11.73 2.15 6.63
CA HIS A 354 12.11 1.56 7.91
C HIS A 354 13.37 2.21 8.50
N ARG A 355 14.41 2.41 7.68
CA ARG A 355 15.66 3.07 8.13
C ARG A 355 15.44 4.50 8.61
N LEU A 356 14.56 5.26 7.96
CA LEU A 356 14.23 6.62 8.34
C LEU A 356 13.47 6.69 9.67
N THR A 357 12.56 5.76 9.91
CA THR A 357 11.59 5.79 11.01
C THR A 357 12.03 5.01 12.25
N ARG A 358 12.81 3.92 12.09
CA ARG A 358 13.10 2.94 13.14
C ARG A 358 13.68 3.54 14.44
N ARG A 359 14.46 4.63 14.36
CA ARG A 359 15.09 5.25 15.52
C ARG A 359 14.12 5.98 16.46
N TYR A 360 12.93 6.28 15.99
CA TYR A 360 11.94 7.03 16.75
C TYR A 360 10.90 6.14 17.43
N VAL A 361 10.81 4.87 17.02
CA VAL A 361 9.71 3.97 17.37
C VAL A 361 10.18 2.71 18.09
N VAL A 362 9.32 2.15 18.92
CA VAL A 362 9.56 0.87 19.62
C VAL A 362 9.14 -0.34 18.78
N GLY A 363 8.66 -0.10 17.58
CA GLY A 363 8.25 -1.09 16.61
C GLY A 363 7.05 -0.64 15.81
N SER A 364 6.51 -1.56 15.05
CA SER A 364 5.43 -1.30 14.11
C SER A 364 4.32 -2.35 14.18
N VAL A 365 3.12 -1.93 13.82
CA VAL A 365 2.04 -2.83 13.36
C VAL A 365 1.55 -2.25 12.06
N SER A 366 1.81 -2.92 10.95
CA SER A 366 1.52 -2.38 9.63
C SER A 366 0.02 -2.35 9.34
N TYR A 367 -0.41 -1.32 8.61
CA TYR A 367 -1.71 -1.28 7.97
C TYR A 367 -1.78 -2.31 6.84
N SER A 368 -2.84 -3.12 6.81
CA SER A 368 -3.08 -4.11 5.78
C SER A 368 -4.56 -4.21 5.42
N GLU A 369 -4.83 -4.19 4.11
CA GLU A 369 -6.17 -4.36 3.54
C GLU A 369 -6.38 -5.75 2.92
N GLY A 370 -5.42 -6.64 3.04
CA GLY A 370 -5.55 -7.99 2.51
C GLY A 370 -4.21 -8.71 2.34
N ILE A 371 -4.28 -9.87 1.69
CA ILE A 371 -3.10 -10.73 1.50
C ILE A 371 -2.17 -10.24 0.39
N THR A 372 -2.57 -9.20 -0.33
CA THR A 372 -1.80 -8.64 -1.44
C THR A 372 -0.45 -8.05 -1.02
N ASP A 373 -0.27 -7.76 0.25
CA ASP A 373 0.95 -7.22 0.85
C ASP A 373 1.80 -8.27 1.61
N ASP A 374 1.60 -9.56 1.38
CA ASP A 374 2.27 -10.67 2.08
C ASP A 374 3.80 -10.56 2.10
N VAL A 375 4.42 -10.31 0.94
CA VAL A 375 5.87 -10.09 0.84
C VAL A 375 6.30 -8.92 1.71
N ASN A 376 5.56 -7.81 1.66
CA ASN A 376 5.87 -6.59 2.40
C ASN A 376 5.81 -6.81 3.91
N LYS A 377 4.83 -7.61 4.41
CA LYS A 377 4.74 -8.00 5.82
C LYS A 377 5.97 -8.77 6.28
N CYS A 378 6.36 -9.79 5.51
CA CYS A 378 7.52 -10.62 5.86
C CYS A 378 8.81 -9.80 5.92
N ILE A 379 9.05 -8.94 4.92
CA ILE A 379 10.21 -8.06 4.86
C ILE A 379 10.19 -7.06 6.02
N TRP A 380 9.04 -6.46 6.32
CA TRP A 380 8.93 -5.50 7.43
C TRP A 380 9.20 -6.17 8.79
N SER A 381 8.62 -7.34 9.05
CA SER A 381 8.88 -8.11 10.27
C SER A 381 10.36 -8.49 10.42
N ASP A 382 10.99 -8.89 9.32
CA ASP A 382 12.41 -9.26 9.33
C ASP A 382 13.29 -8.06 9.67
N MET A 383 13.00 -6.87 9.16
CA MET A 383 13.70 -5.63 9.48
C MET A 383 13.47 -5.17 10.93
N ASP A 384 12.28 -5.37 11.50
CA ASP A 384 11.99 -5.08 12.90
C ASP A 384 12.69 -6.07 13.84
N PHE A 385 12.99 -7.29 13.37
CA PHE A 385 13.76 -8.27 14.12
C PHE A 385 15.27 -8.07 13.92
N PHE A 386 15.74 -7.94 12.67
CA PHE A 386 17.13 -7.81 12.25
C PHE A 386 17.35 -6.49 11.48
N PRO A 387 17.61 -5.39 12.17
CA PRO A 387 17.58 -4.05 11.57
C PRO A 387 18.58 -3.80 10.44
N ASP A 388 19.61 -4.61 10.35
CA ASP A 388 20.67 -4.50 9.34
C ASP A 388 20.64 -5.63 8.30
N VAL A 389 19.53 -6.41 8.26
CA VAL A 389 19.34 -7.47 7.26
C VAL A 389 19.33 -6.88 5.85
N ASP A 390 19.96 -7.57 4.92
CA ASP A 390 19.86 -7.24 3.50
C ASP A 390 18.50 -7.67 2.94
N VAL A 391 17.90 -6.82 2.14
CA VAL A 391 16.58 -7.09 1.52
C VAL A 391 16.61 -8.36 0.67
N ARG A 392 17.72 -8.57 -0.07
CA ARG A 392 17.88 -9.77 -0.88
C ARG A 392 17.93 -11.02 -0.02
N ASP A 393 18.66 -10.99 1.10
CA ASP A 393 18.74 -12.13 2.03
C ASP A 393 17.35 -12.47 2.61
N SER A 394 16.56 -11.45 2.97
CA SER A 394 15.18 -11.63 3.44
C SER A 394 14.28 -12.23 2.35
N LEU A 395 14.42 -11.80 1.08
CA LEU A 395 13.66 -12.37 -0.03
C LEU A 395 14.07 -13.79 -0.37
N GLU A 396 15.35 -14.13 -0.26
CA GLU A 396 15.81 -15.52 -0.39
C GLU A 396 15.27 -16.40 0.75
N ASP A 397 15.22 -15.88 1.98
CA ASP A 397 14.60 -16.55 3.13
C ASP A 397 13.10 -16.75 2.92
N TYR A 398 12.39 -15.73 2.45
CA TYR A 398 10.99 -15.82 2.02
C TYR A 398 10.80 -16.93 0.97
N SER A 399 11.69 -16.97 0.00
CA SER A 399 11.63 -17.95 -1.08
C SER A 399 11.85 -19.38 -0.57
N ARG A 400 12.85 -19.61 0.30
CA ARG A 400 13.10 -20.95 0.91
C ARG A 400 11.93 -21.40 1.75
N LEU A 401 11.31 -20.48 2.47
CA LEU A 401 10.18 -20.80 3.34
C LEU A 401 8.92 -21.17 2.56
N TYR A 402 8.56 -20.40 1.55
CA TYR A 402 7.26 -20.54 0.87
C TYR A 402 7.33 -21.22 -0.50
N PHE A 403 8.52 -21.32 -1.09
CA PHE A 403 8.76 -21.96 -2.39
C PHE A 403 9.91 -22.98 -2.27
N PRO A 404 9.82 -23.98 -1.39
CA PRO A 404 10.95 -24.83 -1.02
C PRO A 404 11.54 -25.63 -2.18
N SER A 405 10.80 -25.81 -3.27
CA SER A 405 11.25 -26.50 -4.48
C SER A 405 11.88 -25.58 -5.52
N LEU A 406 11.82 -24.26 -5.36
CA LEU A 406 12.29 -23.29 -6.31
C LEU A 406 13.69 -22.76 -5.92
N PRO A 407 14.51 -22.30 -6.89
CA PRO A 407 15.78 -21.67 -6.58
C PRO A 407 15.55 -20.30 -5.95
N ALA A 408 15.87 -20.17 -4.66
CA ALA A 408 15.56 -19.00 -3.84
C ALA A 408 16.09 -17.68 -4.42
N SER A 409 17.31 -17.69 -4.96
CA SER A 409 17.92 -16.52 -5.57
C SER A 409 17.19 -16.02 -6.82
N GLU A 410 16.69 -16.97 -7.68
CA GLU A 410 15.92 -16.58 -8.86
C GLU A 410 14.56 -15.99 -8.48
N VAL A 411 13.88 -16.55 -7.48
CA VAL A 411 12.61 -16.03 -6.98
C VAL A 411 12.81 -14.62 -6.38
N ALA A 412 13.86 -14.44 -5.58
CA ALA A 412 14.20 -13.13 -5.02
C ALA A 412 14.42 -12.09 -6.12
N ASP A 413 15.16 -12.44 -7.20
CA ASP A 413 15.36 -11.58 -8.36
C ASP A 413 14.04 -11.21 -9.06
N ARG A 414 13.10 -12.17 -9.15
CA ARG A 414 11.79 -11.92 -9.77
C ARG A 414 10.93 -10.99 -8.90
N ILE A 415 10.94 -11.15 -7.58
CA ILE A 415 10.22 -10.24 -6.67
C ILE A 415 10.80 -8.82 -6.73
N LEU A 416 12.12 -8.66 -6.70
CA LEU A 416 12.78 -7.36 -6.90
C LEU A 416 12.43 -6.75 -8.27
N GLY A 417 12.31 -7.60 -9.30
CA GLY A 417 11.87 -7.16 -10.62
C GLY A 417 10.47 -6.56 -10.65
N LEU A 418 9.55 -7.03 -9.79
CA LEU A 418 8.21 -6.45 -9.68
C LEU A 418 8.24 -5.01 -9.12
N GLU A 419 9.14 -4.74 -8.17
CA GLU A 419 9.36 -3.37 -7.69
C GLU A 419 9.95 -2.47 -8.77
N LEU A 420 10.96 -2.97 -9.51
CA LEU A 420 11.60 -2.24 -10.60
C LEU A 420 10.66 -1.93 -11.79
N ASN A 421 9.57 -2.67 -11.92
CA ASN A 421 8.55 -2.42 -12.94
C ASN A 421 7.89 -1.04 -12.80
N TRP A 422 7.93 -0.43 -11.60
CA TRP A 422 7.37 0.89 -11.35
C TRP A 422 8.26 2.04 -11.84
N GLN A 423 9.52 1.77 -12.20
CA GLN A 423 10.42 2.78 -12.70
C GLN A 423 10.09 3.14 -14.16
N THR A 424 10.09 4.43 -14.47
CA THR A 424 9.87 5.01 -15.79
C THR A 424 8.49 4.67 -16.43
N ASP A 425 8.23 5.20 -17.61
CA ASP A 425 7.03 4.83 -18.40
C ASP A 425 7.05 3.32 -18.71
N PRO A 426 6.02 2.56 -18.38
CA PRO A 426 5.98 1.13 -18.70
C PRO A 426 6.27 0.82 -20.17
N ALA A 427 5.88 1.71 -21.09
CA ALA A 427 6.18 1.54 -22.52
C ALA A 427 7.70 1.52 -22.81
N GLU A 428 8.48 2.21 -21.99
CA GLU A 428 9.94 2.35 -22.12
C GLU A 428 10.72 1.38 -21.24
N ASN A 429 10.04 0.62 -20.34
CA ASN A 429 10.67 -0.33 -19.42
C ASN A 429 10.64 -1.79 -19.95
N PRO A 430 11.66 -2.27 -20.70
CA PRO A 430 11.70 -3.65 -21.15
C PRO A 430 11.89 -4.67 -20.02
N GLY A 431 12.33 -4.23 -18.84
CA GLY A 431 12.48 -5.07 -17.64
C GLY A 431 11.18 -5.75 -17.24
N ILE A 432 10.02 -5.13 -17.54
CA ILE A 432 8.70 -5.71 -17.29
C ILE A 432 8.52 -7.04 -18.06
N ASP A 433 8.83 -7.06 -19.37
CA ASP A 433 8.76 -8.28 -20.17
C ASP A 433 9.80 -9.32 -19.73
N ASP A 434 11.01 -8.87 -19.31
CA ASP A 434 12.07 -9.77 -18.83
C ASP A 434 11.67 -10.42 -17.51
N ASN A 435 11.04 -9.68 -16.63
CA ASN A 435 10.54 -10.20 -15.36
C ASN A 435 9.43 -11.22 -15.57
N LEU A 436 8.44 -10.93 -16.45
CA LEU A 436 7.40 -11.88 -16.79
C LEU A 436 7.99 -13.19 -17.33
N ARG A 437 8.94 -13.13 -18.31
CA ARG A 437 9.61 -14.33 -18.83
C ARG A 437 10.29 -15.14 -17.73
N GLY A 438 10.85 -14.48 -16.72
CA GLY A 438 11.44 -15.15 -15.57
C GLY A 438 10.41 -15.93 -14.75
N TRP A 439 9.26 -15.33 -14.43
CA TRP A 439 8.16 -16.02 -13.74
C TRP A 439 7.59 -17.17 -14.54
N GLU A 440 7.37 -17.01 -15.85
CA GLU A 440 6.90 -18.07 -16.75
C GLU A 440 7.90 -19.22 -16.83
N SER A 441 9.19 -18.93 -16.92
CA SER A 441 10.24 -19.94 -16.91
C SER A 441 10.29 -20.73 -15.60
N LEU A 442 10.05 -20.08 -14.47
CA LEU A 442 9.92 -20.78 -13.18
C LEU A 442 8.70 -21.70 -13.16
N ALA A 443 7.55 -21.24 -13.66
CA ALA A 443 6.33 -22.04 -13.76
C ALA A 443 6.51 -23.27 -14.68
N GLU A 444 7.21 -23.13 -15.81
CA GLU A 444 7.51 -24.23 -16.74
C GLU A 444 8.45 -25.26 -16.12
N ARG A 445 9.51 -24.84 -15.45
CA ARG A 445 10.50 -25.72 -14.81
C ARG A 445 9.97 -26.41 -13.54
N TYR A 446 9.04 -25.73 -12.84
CA TYR A 446 8.46 -26.16 -11.56
C TYR A 446 6.93 -26.09 -11.61
N PRO A 447 6.26 -27.05 -12.32
CA PRO A 447 4.81 -26.97 -12.56
C PRO A 447 3.95 -26.96 -11.29
N ASP A 448 4.46 -27.47 -10.17
CA ASP A 448 3.75 -27.43 -8.89
C ASP A 448 3.76 -26.03 -8.24
N ALA A 449 4.60 -25.11 -8.71
CA ALA A 449 4.66 -23.75 -8.18
C ALA A 449 3.33 -23.00 -8.31
N VAL A 450 2.59 -23.20 -9.39
CA VAL A 450 1.27 -22.55 -9.61
C VAL A 450 0.17 -23.06 -8.67
N LYS A 451 0.43 -24.09 -7.89
CA LYS A 451 -0.45 -24.54 -6.79
C LYS A 451 -0.26 -23.70 -5.52
N LEU A 452 0.80 -22.90 -5.46
CA LEU A 452 1.13 -22.04 -4.35
C LEU A 452 0.58 -20.63 -4.61
N TRP A 453 -0.38 -20.19 -3.83
CA TRP A 453 -1.03 -18.90 -4.01
C TRP A 453 -0.06 -17.71 -4.02
N ARG A 454 1.02 -17.76 -3.23
CA ARG A 454 2.07 -16.72 -3.21
C ARG A 454 2.79 -16.61 -4.54
N PHE A 455 3.06 -17.74 -5.19
CA PHE A 455 3.63 -17.76 -6.54
C PHE A 455 2.64 -17.17 -7.56
N ASN A 456 1.38 -17.60 -7.49
CA ASN A 456 0.33 -17.10 -8.38
C ASN A 456 0.07 -15.61 -8.20
N GLN A 457 0.15 -15.06 -7.00
CA GLN A 457 0.07 -13.61 -6.79
C GLN A 457 1.17 -12.85 -7.53
N CYS A 458 2.42 -13.31 -7.43
CA CYS A 458 3.54 -12.68 -8.12
C CYS A 458 3.44 -12.83 -9.65
N LEU A 459 3.06 -14.01 -10.13
CA LEU A 459 2.83 -14.27 -11.55
C LEU A 459 1.65 -13.41 -12.09
N PHE A 460 0.55 -13.31 -11.34
CA PHE A 460 -0.58 -12.45 -11.66
C PHE A 460 -0.13 -11.00 -11.85
N ARG A 461 0.63 -10.47 -10.89
CA ARG A 461 1.18 -9.13 -10.97
C ARG A 461 2.08 -8.94 -12.19
N ALA A 462 2.99 -9.88 -12.47
CA ALA A 462 3.88 -9.82 -13.65
C ALA A 462 3.09 -9.83 -14.98
N LYS A 463 2.01 -10.60 -15.04
CA LYS A 463 1.09 -10.62 -16.20
C LYS A 463 0.36 -9.29 -16.37
N CYS A 464 -0.13 -8.70 -15.28
CA CYS A 464 -0.80 -7.40 -15.30
C CYS A 464 0.14 -6.28 -15.76
N ASP A 465 1.38 -6.25 -15.25
CA ASP A 465 2.38 -5.26 -15.65
C ASP A 465 2.70 -5.37 -17.14
N ALA A 466 2.89 -6.59 -17.63
CA ALA A 466 3.17 -6.84 -19.06
C ALA A 466 1.98 -6.49 -19.96
N TYR A 467 0.74 -6.75 -19.51
CA TYR A 467 -0.47 -6.35 -20.21
C TYR A 467 -0.55 -4.84 -20.35
N LEU A 468 -0.41 -4.11 -19.23
CA LEU A 468 -0.46 -2.65 -19.21
C LEU A 468 0.63 -2.01 -20.08
N ARG A 469 1.86 -2.56 -20.02
CA ARG A 469 2.96 -2.16 -20.89
C ARG A 469 2.60 -2.35 -22.36
N HIS A 470 2.14 -3.54 -22.73
CA HIS A 470 1.85 -3.90 -24.11
C HIS A 470 0.70 -3.05 -24.68
N LYS A 471 -0.40 -2.94 -23.94
CA LYS A 471 -1.52 -2.07 -24.24
C LYS A 471 -1.06 -0.62 -24.49
N ARG A 472 -0.26 -0.06 -23.58
CA ARG A 472 0.26 1.30 -23.70
C ARG A 472 1.13 1.51 -24.94
N ILE A 473 2.01 0.56 -25.27
CA ILE A 473 2.85 0.63 -26.49
C ILE A 473 1.98 0.70 -27.75
N ILE A 474 0.98 -0.17 -27.86
CA ILE A 474 0.08 -0.22 -29.00
C ILE A 474 -0.74 1.05 -29.10
N GLU A 475 -1.33 1.50 -28.00
CA GLU A 475 -2.16 2.70 -27.96
C GLU A 475 -1.36 3.98 -28.29
N LEU A 476 -0.18 4.16 -27.70
CA LEU A 476 0.68 5.32 -28.01
C LEU A 476 1.10 5.35 -29.49
N ARG A 477 1.38 4.19 -30.10
CA ARG A 477 1.65 4.11 -31.53
C ARG A 477 0.44 4.51 -32.34
N ALA A 478 -0.73 3.96 -32.04
CA ALA A 478 -1.97 4.28 -32.71
C ALA A 478 -2.35 5.78 -32.57
N ILE A 479 -2.20 6.34 -31.38
CA ILE A 479 -2.42 7.78 -31.15
C ILE A 479 -1.50 8.63 -32.03
N LYS A 480 -0.21 8.29 -32.09
CA LYS A 480 0.76 9.01 -32.91
C LYS A 480 0.41 8.97 -34.40
N GLU A 481 -0.02 7.82 -34.89
CA GLU A 481 -0.46 7.64 -36.29
C GLU A 481 -1.78 8.38 -36.54
N ALA A 482 -2.77 8.25 -35.65
CA ALA A 482 -4.05 8.94 -35.76
C ALA A 482 -3.89 10.48 -35.75
N LYS A 483 -3.03 11.03 -34.89
CA LYS A 483 -2.71 12.47 -34.87
C LYS A 483 -2.15 12.94 -36.24
N ARG A 484 -1.31 12.15 -36.90
CA ARG A 484 -0.82 12.46 -38.25
C ARG A 484 -1.95 12.49 -39.29
N GLU A 485 -2.86 11.51 -39.24
CA GLU A 485 -4.02 11.46 -40.12
C GLU A 485 -4.98 12.63 -39.88
N ILE A 486 -5.22 13.01 -38.63
CA ILE A 486 -6.03 14.18 -38.24
C ILE A 486 -5.43 15.46 -38.82
N LEU A 487 -4.13 15.68 -38.65
CA LEU A 487 -3.44 16.86 -39.17
C LEU A 487 -3.44 16.90 -40.71
N ALA A 488 -3.55 15.73 -41.36
CA ALA A 488 -3.71 15.62 -42.81
C ALA A 488 -5.18 15.70 -43.27
N GLY A 489 -6.14 15.90 -42.36
CA GLY A 489 -7.56 15.99 -42.66
C GLY A 489 -8.26 14.67 -42.96
N ARG A 490 -7.63 13.52 -42.66
CA ARG A 490 -8.15 12.17 -42.93
C ARG A 490 -8.77 11.54 -41.64
N LEU A 491 -9.89 12.11 -41.19
CA LEU A 491 -10.51 11.76 -39.91
C LEU A 491 -10.99 10.30 -39.83
N ALA A 492 -11.55 9.76 -40.92
CA ALA A 492 -11.99 8.36 -40.96
C ALA A 492 -10.81 7.38 -40.78
N SER A 493 -9.66 7.63 -41.44
CA SER A 493 -8.45 6.85 -41.27
C SER A 493 -7.94 6.90 -39.83
N ALA A 494 -7.96 8.06 -39.21
CA ALA A 494 -7.56 8.22 -37.81
C ALA A 494 -8.45 7.38 -36.86
N LYS A 495 -9.77 7.39 -37.08
CA LYS A 495 -10.72 6.59 -36.31
C LYS A 495 -10.46 5.09 -36.46
N ASP A 496 -10.23 4.63 -37.67
CA ASP A 496 -9.95 3.21 -37.96
C ASP A 496 -8.64 2.76 -37.27
N ILE A 497 -7.59 3.58 -37.29
CA ILE A 497 -6.32 3.29 -36.60
C ILE A 497 -6.56 3.12 -35.09
N LEU A 498 -7.25 4.07 -34.44
CA LEU A 498 -7.52 3.98 -33.02
C LEU A 498 -8.41 2.80 -32.64
N LYS A 499 -9.44 2.52 -33.47
CA LYS A 499 -10.36 1.41 -33.24
C LYS A 499 -9.66 0.03 -33.26
N ASN A 500 -8.70 -0.14 -34.16
CA ASN A 500 -8.01 -1.42 -34.37
C ASN A 500 -6.67 -1.50 -33.58
N ALA A 501 -6.46 -0.66 -32.58
CA ALA A 501 -5.26 -0.65 -31.76
C ALA A 501 -5.31 -1.76 -30.69
N GLU A 502 -5.33 -3.00 -31.11
CA GLU A 502 -5.30 -4.24 -30.31
C GLU A 502 -4.55 -5.33 -31.08
N ASP A 503 -3.99 -6.31 -30.35
CA ASP A 503 -3.36 -7.47 -30.99
C ASP A 503 -3.61 -8.80 -30.24
N GLY A 504 -3.06 -9.90 -30.78
CA GLY A 504 -3.25 -11.24 -30.21
C GLY A 504 -2.54 -11.44 -28.87
N ARG A 505 -1.42 -10.74 -28.61
CA ARG A 505 -0.68 -10.83 -27.35
C ARG A 505 -1.44 -10.18 -26.21
N GLU A 506 -2.06 -9.03 -26.45
CA GLU A 506 -2.90 -8.35 -25.47
C GLU A 506 -4.05 -9.27 -25.01
N LYS A 507 -4.76 -9.88 -25.96
CA LYS A 507 -5.84 -10.83 -25.66
C LYS A 507 -5.37 -12.08 -24.90
N ALA A 508 -4.20 -12.60 -25.23
CA ALA A 508 -3.64 -13.76 -24.53
C ALA A 508 -3.26 -13.42 -23.08
N LEU A 509 -2.60 -12.29 -22.85
CA LEU A 509 -2.26 -11.83 -21.51
C LEU A 509 -3.52 -11.57 -20.65
N ARG A 510 -4.56 -10.96 -21.25
CA ARG A 510 -5.83 -10.69 -20.56
C ARG A 510 -6.53 -11.98 -20.14
N ALA A 511 -6.53 -13.00 -21.01
CA ALA A 511 -7.10 -14.31 -20.69
C ALA A 511 -6.31 -15.03 -19.57
N ASP A 512 -4.99 -14.94 -19.58
CA ASP A 512 -4.14 -15.48 -18.50
C ASP A 512 -4.42 -14.80 -17.17
N ILE A 513 -4.58 -13.46 -17.16
CA ILE A 513 -4.91 -12.68 -15.96
C ILE A 513 -6.24 -13.16 -15.37
N GLU A 514 -7.28 -13.36 -16.19
CA GLU A 514 -8.58 -13.85 -15.70
C GLU A 514 -8.48 -15.25 -15.10
N ARG A 515 -7.76 -16.16 -15.77
CA ARG A 515 -7.57 -17.52 -15.27
C ARG A 515 -6.83 -17.54 -13.92
N ILE A 516 -5.75 -16.78 -13.79
CA ILE A 516 -5.00 -16.74 -12.52
C ILE A 516 -5.82 -16.05 -11.40
N ALA A 517 -6.64 -15.04 -11.73
CA ALA A 517 -7.55 -14.43 -10.79
C ALA A 517 -8.57 -15.43 -10.23
N GLU A 518 -9.13 -16.29 -11.08
CA GLU A 518 -10.03 -17.37 -10.67
C GLU A 518 -9.31 -18.38 -9.75
N GLU A 519 -8.11 -18.82 -10.14
CA GLU A 519 -7.27 -19.71 -9.31
C GLU A 519 -6.95 -19.09 -7.94
N LEU A 520 -6.62 -17.81 -7.88
CA LEU A 520 -6.35 -17.10 -6.62
C LEU A 520 -7.60 -16.95 -5.75
N PHE A 521 -8.77 -16.74 -6.35
CA PHE A 521 -10.01 -16.75 -5.61
C PHE A 521 -10.32 -18.12 -5.01
N GLU A 522 -10.09 -19.22 -5.76
CA GLU A 522 -10.24 -20.58 -5.27
C GLU A 522 -9.24 -20.93 -4.16
N GLN A 523 -7.99 -20.48 -4.27
CA GLN A 523 -6.91 -20.79 -3.32
C GLN A 523 -7.04 -20.02 -2.00
N ILE A 524 -7.35 -18.74 -2.04
CA ILE A 524 -7.28 -17.84 -0.87
C ILE A 524 -8.40 -16.81 -0.79
N GLY A 525 -9.43 -16.91 -1.64
CA GLY A 525 -10.52 -15.93 -1.66
C GLY A 525 -10.09 -14.53 -2.12
N LEU A 526 -9.04 -14.40 -2.96
CA LEU A 526 -8.55 -13.09 -3.42
C LEU A 526 -9.61 -12.37 -4.26
N GLN A 527 -9.99 -11.18 -3.85
CA GLN A 527 -11.13 -10.43 -4.40
C GLN A 527 -10.66 -9.45 -5.49
N THR A 528 -10.59 -9.93 -6.75
CA THR A 528 -10.07 -9.18 -7.90
C THR A 528 -11.14 -8.55 -8.80
N ASP A 529 -12.43 -8.68 -8.42
CA ASP A 529 -13.59 -8.17 -9.15
C ASP A 529 -14.76 -8.00 -8.18
N VAL A 530 -15.55 -6.92 -8.30
CA VAL A 530 -16.65 -6.62 -7.36
C VAL A 530 -17.78 -7.63 -7.48
N GLU A 531 -18.25 -7.92 -8.70
CA GLU A 531 -19.40 -8.79 -8.91
C GLU A 531 -19.06 -10.27 -8.78
N ARG A 532 -17.96 -10.71 -9.40
CA ARG A 532 -17.56 -12.12 -9.46
C ARG A 532 -16.93 -12.59 -8.15
N TYR A 533 -16.01 -11.81 -7.63
CA TYR A 533 -15.14 -12.21 -6.51
C TYR A 533 -15.35 -11.38 -5.24
N CYS A 534 -16.39 -10.54 -5.19
CA CYS A 534 -16.84 -9.85 -3.98
C CYS A 534 -15.90 -8.79 -3.43
N ALA A 535 -15.05 -8.18 -4.25
CA ALA A 535 -14.31 -7.00 -3.83
C ALA A 535 -15.29 -5.93 -3.32
N ASN A 536 -14.90 -5.21 -2.26
CA ASN A 536 -15.77 -4.21 -1.66
C ASN A 536 -16.08 -3.04 -2.61
N SER A 537 -15.07 -2.62 -3.37
CA SER A 537 -15.18 -1.61 -4.41
C SER A 537 -14.12 -1.82 -5.48
N TRP A 538 -14.26 -1.17 -6.62
CA TRP A 538 -13.31 -1.25 -7.73
C TRP A 538 -11.87 -0.87 -7.32
N GLU A 539 -11.69 0.05 -6.38
CA GLU A 539 -10.37 0.49 -5.91
C GLU A 539 -9.71 -0.48 -4.91
N ARG A 540 -10.48 -1.39 -4.31
CA ARG A 540 -10.05 -2.32 -3.27
C ARG A 540 -9.54 -3.64 -3.85
N GLY A 541 -8.52 -3.58 -4.69
CA GLY A 541 -7.90 -4.75 -5.29
C GLY A 541 -8.60 -5.33 -6.52
N ALA A 542 -9.69 -4.71 -6.99
CA ALA A 542 -10.48 -5.19 -8.13
C ALA A 542 -9.76 -4.95 -9.48
N VAL A 543 -8.60 -5.56 -9.65
CA VAL A 543 -7.71 -5.38 -10.81
C VAL A 543 -8.43 -5.72 -12.13
N LEU A 544 -9.34 -6.69 -12.13
CA LEU A 544 -10.06 -7.08 -13.36
C LEU A 544 -11.00 -5.98 -13.87
N GLU A 545 -11.39 -5.03 -13.02
CA GLU A 545 -12.20 -3.87 -13.42
C GLU A 545 -11.35 -2.66 -13.83
N THR A 546 -10.13 -2.55 -13.29
CA THR A 546 -9.29 -1.38 -13.49
C THR A 546 -8.24 -1.56 -14.60
N ILE A 547 -7.82 -2.78 -14.89
CA ILE A 547 -6.71 -3.05 -15.81
C ILE A 547 -6.98 -2.60 -17.25
N ASP A 548 -8.25 -2.56 -17.65
CA ASP A 548 -8.69 -2.12 -18.98
C ASP A 548 -8.97 -0.62 -19.07
N LEU A 549 -8.91 0.10 -17.94
CA LEU A 549 -9.15 1.55 -17.91
C LEU A 549 -8.16 2.31 -18.81
N PRO A 550 -8.57 3.47 -19.34
CA PRO A 550 -7.68 4.28 -20.15
C PRO A 550 -6.44 4.73 -19.39
N ASN A 551 -5.27 4.41 -19.91
CA ASN A 551 -3.97 4.90 -19.43
C ASN A 551 -3.23 5.72 -20.50
N THR A 552 -3.96 6.11 -21.57
CA THR A 552 -3.52 6.95 -22.67
C THR A 552 -4.70 7.82 -23.15
N ASP A 553 -4.44 8.77 -24.03
CA ASP A 553 -5.47 9.61 -24.64
C ASP A 553 -6.29 8.90 -25.73
N ARG A 554 -6.13 7.57 -25.94
CA ARG A 554 -6.82 6.84 -27.03
C ARG A 554 -8.33 6.98 -26.97
N ALA A 555 -8.93 6.70 -25.83
CA ALA A 555 -10.39 6.75 -25.65
C ALA A 555 -10.93 8.17 -25.80
N TRP A 556 -10.23 9.14 -25.22
CA TRP A 556 -10.58 10.55 -25.38
C TRP A 556 -10.52 10.99 -26.85
N LEU A 557 -9.44 10.66 -27.57
CA LEU A 557 -9.28 11.04 -28.96
C LEU A 557 -10.33 10.36 -29.87
N MET A 558 -10.73 9.12 -29.55
CA MET A 558 -11.82 8.42 -30.21
C MET A 558 -13.16 9.16 -30.00
N GLY A 559 -13.49 9.53 -28.78
CA GLY A 559 -14.72 10.28 -28.47
C GLY A 559 -14.75 11.66 -29.17
N ARG A 560 -13.58 12.31 -29.36
CA ARG A 560 -13.48 13.55 -30.14
C ARG A 560 -13.77 13.32 -31.61
N LEU A 561 -13.28 12.23 -32.21
CA LEU A 561 -13.58 11.86 -33.59
C LEU A 561 -15.08 11.55 -33.77
N GLU A 562 -15.68 10.84 -32.83
CA GLU A 562 -17.11 10.56 -32.85
C GLU A 562 -17.97 11.83 -32.77
N LYS A 563 -17.59 12.78 -31.92
CA LYS A 563 -18.23 14.09 -31.87
C LYS A 563 -18.06 14.86 -33.19
N ALA A 564 -16.91 14.77 -33.81
CA ALA A 564 -16.62 15.45 -35.11
C ALA A 564 -17.49 14.89 -36.25
N GLU A 565 -17.95 13.64 -36.23
CA GLU A 565 -18.83 13.05 -37.25
C GLU A 565 -20.18 13.77 -37.38
N SER A 566 -20.63 14.46 -36.33
CA SER A 566 -21.87 15.27 -36.35
C SER A 566 -21.70 16.65 -36.90
N MET A 567 -20.46 17.08 -37.26
CA MET A 567 -20.13 18.43 -37.72
C MET A 567 -19.96 18.46 -39.24
N PRO A 568 -20.12 19.65 -39.88
CA PRO A 568 -19.69 19.86 -41.23
C PRO A 568 -18.18 19.57 -41.40
N ASP A 569 -17.77 19.02 -42.55
CA ASP A 569 -16.41 18.48 -42.78
C ASP A 569 -15.30 19.50 -42.42
N ASP A 570 -15.41 20.77 -42.83
CA ASP A 570 -14.41 21.81 -42.54
C ASP A 570 -14.40 22.20 -41.03
N GLU A 571 -15.51 22.12 -40.37
CA GLU A 571 -15.64 22.38 -38.93
C GLU A 571 -15.06 21.21 -38.15
N ALA A 572 -15.39 19.98 -38.51
CA ALA A 572 -14.84 18.77 -37.96
C ALA A 572 -13.31 18.73 -38.00
N LYS A 573 -12.72 19.06 -39.16
CA LYS A 573 -11.27 19.16 -39.32
C LYS A 573 -10.63 20.19 -38.38
N LYS A 574 -11.19 21.40 -38.33
CA LYS A 574 -10.70 22.46 -37.42
C LYS A 574 -10.82 22.04 -35.95
N TYR A 575 -11.94 21.46 -35.57
CA TYR A 575 -12.17 20.95 -34.22
C TYR A 575 -11.14 19.89 -33.84
N MET A 576 -10.87 18.90 -34.70
CA MET A 576 -9.90 17.85 -34.46
C MET A 576 -8.46 18.39 -34.44
N ILE A 577 -8.09 19.32 -35.29
CA ILE A 577 -6.77 19.95 -35.26
C ILE A 577 -6.56 20.66 -33.91
N ARG A 578 -7.54 21.41 -33.41
CA ARG A 578 -7.46 22.07 -32.10
C ARG A 578 -7.31 21.03 -30.98
N SER A 579 -8.06 19.93 -31.05
CA SER A 579 -8.00 18.85 -30.07
C SER A 579 -6.60 18.22 -29.99
N VAL A 580 -5.97 17.86 -31.10
CA VAL A 580 -4.64 17.24 -31.10
C VAL A 580 -3.51 18.22 -30.75
N ARG A 581 -3.73 19.52 -30.88
CA ARG A 581 -2.78 20.57 -30.54
C ARG A 581 -3.02 21.19 -29.15
N ARG A 582 -3.90 20.60 -28.35
CA ARG A 582 -4.29 21.17 -27.05
C ARG A 582 -3.12 21.37 -26.07
N ASN A 583 -2.07 20.56 -26.22
CA ASN A 583 -0.90 20.59 -25.34
C ASN A 583 0.30 21.36 -25.95
N GLU A 584 0.16 21.88 -27.17
CA GLU A 584 1.23 22.67 -27.79
C GLU A 584 1.35 24.03 -27.08
N VAL A 585 2.57 24.34 -26.65
CA VAL A 585 2.95 25.62 -26.08
C VAL A 585 4.17 26.19 -26.82
N GLU A 586 4.38 27.50 -26.76
CA GLU A 586 5.57 28.15 -27.34
C GLU A 586 6.82 27.88 -26.48
N SER A 587 8.01 28.13 -27.01
CA SER A 587 9.30 27.81 -26.36
C SER A 587 9.54 28.52 -25.01
N ASP A 588 8.82 29.61 -24.76
CA ASP A 588 8.83 30.40 -23.54
C ASP A 588 7.51 30.29 -22.75
N GLU A 589 6.76 29.22 -23.01
CA GLU A 589 5.55 28.80 -22.30
C GLU A 589 5.77 27.41 -21.71
N TYR A 590 4.88 26.98 -20.83
CA TYR A 590 4.99 25.71 -20.16
C TYR A 590 3.67 24.96 -20.11
N TYR A 591 3.72 23.65 -20.34
CA TYR A 591 2.62 22.72 -20.15
C TYR A 591 3.08 21.52 -19.33
N PHE A 592 2.27 21.13 -18.39
CA PHE A 592 2.46 19.93 -17.59
C PHE A 592 1.12 19.22 -17.39
N SER A 593 1.15 17.88 -17.45
CA SER A 593 0.06 17.00 -17.10
C SER A 593 0.59 15.91 -16.18
N VAL A 594 -0.09 15.64 -15.08
CA VAL A 594 0.26 14.55 -14.16
C VAL A 594 0.26 13.21 -14.88
N ALA A 595 -0.70 13.01 -15.80
CA ALA A 595 -0.84 11.78 -16.56
C ALA A 595 0.29 11.51 -17.57
N GLU A 596 0.85 12.56 -18.16
CA GLU A 596 1.86 12.43 -19.23
C GLU A 596 3.29 12.52 -18.70
N HIS A 597 3.54 13.32 -17.68
CA HIS A 597 4.88 13.68 -17.28
C HIS A 597 5.31 13.08 -15.92
N GLY A 598 4.36 12.66 -15.10
CA GLY A 598 4.68 12.30 -13.72
C GLY A 598 5.10 13.49 -12.87
N PHE A 599 5.49 13.27 -11.64
CA PHE A 599 5.79 14.33 -10.68
C PHE A 599 7.21 14.89 -10.76
N GLY A 600 8.20 14.04 -11.02
CA GLY A 600 9.60 14.42 -11.03
C GLY A 600 9.94 15.52 -12.02
N VAL A 601 9.22 15.56 -13.15
CA VAL A 601 9.43 16.56 -14.23
C VAL A 601 9.15 17.99 -13.78
N LEU A 602 8.31 18.21 -12.76
CA LEU A 602 8.04 19.55 -12.24
C LEU A 602 9.14 20.14 -11.37
N GLY A 603 10.14 19.35 -10.98
CA GLY A 603 11.12 19.78 -10.00
C GLY A 603 10.47 20.16 -8.67
N CYS A 604 9.40 19.46 -8.29
CA CYS A 604 8.73 19.65 -7.02
C CYS A 604 9.68 19.29 -5.87
N GLU A 605 9.97 20.22 -4.99
CA GLU A 605 10.86 20.00 -3.85
C GLU A 605 10.19 19.16 -2.75
N GLN A 606 8.87 19.07 -2.77
CA GLN A 606 8.10 18.26 -1.84
C GLN A 606 6.94 17.62 -2.57
N VAL A 607 6.99 16.33 -2.64
CA VAL A 607 5.78 15.53 -2.80
C VAL A 607 5.13 15.44 -1.46
N VAL A 608 3.97 15.91 -1.38
CA VAL A 608 3.42 16.26 -0.14
C VAL A 608 2.29 15.35 0.20
N GLY A 609 2.47 14.68 1.29
CA GLY A 609 1.47 13.90 1.94
C GLY A 609 1.31 12.50 1.43
N PRO A 610 0.72 11.67 2.27
CA PRO A 610 0.58 10.24 2.08
C PRO A 610 -0.33 9.86 0.91
N GLU A 611 -1.04 10.81 0.33
CA GLU A 611 -2.06 10.48 -0.66
C GLU A 611 -1.67 10.71 -2.12
N GLY A 612 -0.51 11.21 -2.42
CA GLY A 612 0.13 11.21 -3.73
C GLY A 612 -0.79 11.42 -4.96
N ILE A 613 -0.64 10.57 -5.96
CA ILE A 613 -1.38 10.65 -7.22
C ILE A 613 -2.61 9.77 -7.20
N TYR A 614 -3.73 10.34 -7.59
CA TYR A 614 -5.00 9.64 -7.74
C TYR A 614 -5.45 9.57 -9.20
N MET A 615 -6.28 8.60 -9.49
CA MET A 615 -7.02 8.51 -10.74
C MET A 615 -8.22 9.45 -10.71
N ASN A 616 -8.61 9.99 -11.86
CA ASN A 616 -9.77 10.87 -11.96
C ASN A 616 -11.12 10.20 -11.66
N PHE A 617 -11.14 8.88 -11.56
CA PHE A 617 -12.33 8.07 -11.24
C PHE A 617 -12.33 7.56 -9.80
N GLN A 618 -11.42 8.02 -8.94
CA GLN A 618 -11.39 7.60 -7.54
C GLN A 618 -12.66 8.04 -6.82
N GLY A 619 -13.31 7.08 -6.12
CA GLY A 619 -14.58 7.29 -5.45
C GLY A 619 -15.82 7.12 -6.33
N ASP A 620 -15.65 7.12 -7.66
CA ASP A 620 -16.71 6.87 -8.64
C ASP A 620 -16.55 5.47 -9.26
N ARG A 621 -17.51 5.10 -10.08
CA ARG A 621 -17.41 3.85 -10.83
C ARG A 621 -16.46 4.01 -12.03
N PRO A 622 -15.64 3.01 -12.35
CA PRO A 622 -14.66 3.10 -13.45
C PRO A 622 -15.24 3.43 -14.82
N ASP A 623 -16.48 3.01 -15.08
CA ASP A 623 -17.17 3.24 -16.35
C ASP A 623 -17.58 4.70 -16.57
N VAL A 624 -17.65 5.51 -15.53
CA VAL A 624 -18.10 6.91 -15.60
C VAL A 624 -17.07 7.81 -16.25
N ASN A 625 -15.79 7.54 -16.05
CA ASN A 625 -14.68 8.40 -16.51
C ASN A 625 -13.95 7.81 -17.73
N ASN A 626 -14.50 6.82 -18.39
CA ASN A 626 -13.88 6.18 -19.54
C ASN A 626 -13.65 7.17 -20.68
N GLY A 627 -12.36 7.40 -21.00
CA GLY A 627 -11.97 8.31 -22.08
C GLY A 627 -12.05 9.80 -21.76
N SER A 628 -12.31 10.21 -20.52
CA SER A 628 -12.27 11.61 -20.14
C SER A 628 -10.85 12.10 -19.84
N LEU A 629 -10.63 13.40 -19.98
CA LEU A 629 -9.44 14.11 -19.51
C LEU A 629 -9.87 15.08 -18.40
N PRO A 630 -8.99 15.27 -17.41
CA PRO A 630 -7.68 14.64 -17.17
C PRO A 630 -7.82 13.18 -16.66
N THR A 631 -6.84 12.34 -16.97
CA THR A 631 -6.85 10.92 -16.56
C THR A 631 -6.29 10.67 -15.17
N CYS A 632 -5.53 11.57 -14.62
CA CYS A 632 -5.08 11.53 -13.24
C CYS A 632 -4.88 12.92 -12.62
N LEU A 633 -4.78 12.93 -11.31
CA LEU A 633 -4.65 14.13 -10.53
C LEU A 633 -3.61 13.96 -9.43
N PHE A 634 -3.12 15.08 -8.93
CA PHE A 634 -2.40 15.18 -7.68
C PHE A 634 -3.25 15.84 -6.62
N LYS A 635 -3.33 15.25 -5.45
CA LYS A 635 -4.06 15.79 -4.32
C LYS A 635 -3.10 16.34 -3.27
N VAL A 636 -3.30 17.59 -2.94
CA VAL A 636 -2.64 18.27 -1.82
C VAL A 636 -3.65 18.42 -0.71
N TYR A 637 -3.30 18.01 0.50
CA TYR A 637 -4.18 18.14 1.66
C TYR A 637 -4.12 19.52 2.29
N ASP A 638 -5.03 19.75 3.22
CA ASP A 638 -4.98 20.88 4.13
C ASP A 638 -3.61 20.99 4.83
N ASN A 639 -3.14 22.21 5.02
CA ASN A 639 -1.81 22.53 5.54
C ASN A 639 -0.61 22.10 4.69
N GLN A 640 -0.84 21.67 3.46
CA GLN A 640 0.19 21.32 2.49
C GLN A 640 0.10 22.22 1.28
N SER A 641 1.20 22.37 0.54
CA SER A 641 1.24 23.17 -0.69
C SER A 641 1.81 22.38 -1.85
N PHE A 642 1.17 22.54 -3.01
CA PHE A 642 1.81 22.19 -4.28
C PHE A 642 2.87 23.24 -4.60
N ARG A 643 4.10 22.82 -4.88
CA ARG A 643 5.19 23.73 -5.27
C ARG A 643 5.92 23.21 -6.49
N CYS A 644 6.23 24.09 -7.41
CA CYS A 644 7.09 23.78 -8.54
C CYS A 644 7.96 24.98 -8.94
N LYS A 645 9.19 24.71 -9.38
CA LYS A 645 10.13 25.71 -9.91
C LYS A 645 10.28 25.51 -11.40
N LEU A 646 9.93 26.55 -12.16
CA LEU A 646 9.90 26.53 -13.61
C LEU A 646 10.77 27.66 -14.17
N GLY A 647 11.41 27.42 -15.30
CA GLY A 647 12.28 28.39 -15.96
C GLY A 647 12.04 28.46 -17.46
N GLY A 648 12.77 29.37 -18.13
CA GLY A 648 12.66 29.57 -19.58
C GLY A 648 11.71 30.70 -19.99
N PHE A 649 11.14 31.42 -19.02
CA PHE A 649 10.20 32.51 -19.29
C PHE A 649 10.90 33.85 -19.64
N ARG A 650 10.23 34.68 -20.38
CA ARG A 650 10.68 36.04 -20.68
C ARG A 650 10.41 36.95 -19.48
N TYR A 651 11.36 37.80 -19.15
CA TYR A 651 11.27 38.76 -18.04
C TYR A 651 10.46 40.03 -18.38
N ASP A 652 10.12 40.24 -19.65
CA ASP A 652 9.42 41.42 -20.16
C ASP A 652 7.95 41.16 -20.50
N THR A 653 7.46 39.96 -20.24
CA THR A 653 6.14 39.47 -20.67
C THR A 653 5.30 39.07 -19.44
N ASP A 654 4.03 39.45 -19.46
CA ASP A 654 3.04 38.98 -18.52
C ASP A 654 2.51 37.61 -18.98
N TYR A 655 2.32 36.70 -18.02
CA TYR A 655 1.81 35.37 -18.28
C TYR A 655 0.49 35.11 -17.55
N GLU A 656 -0.15 34.02 -17.91
CA GLU A 656 -1.31 33.45 -17.23
C GLU A 656 -0.95 32.02 -16.78
N LEU A 657 -1.18 31.74 -15.51
CA LEU A 657 -1.18 30.40 -14.97
C LEU A 657 -2.59 29.83 -15.16
N LYS A 658 -2.69 28.73 -15.87
CA LYS A 658 -3.92 27.97 -16.04
C LYS A 658 -3.80 26.65 -15.30
N VAL A 659 -4.73 26.38 -14.40
CA VAL A 659 -4.74 25.17 -13.57
C VAL A 659 -6.02 24.40 -13.84
N THR A 660 -5.88 23.16 -14.30
CA THR A 660 -7.01 22.25 -14.45
C THR A 660 -7.18 21.46 -13.16
N TYR A 661 -8.30 21.70 -12.49
CA TYR A 661 -8.67 21.04 -11.24
C TYR A 661 -9.53 19.80 -11.48
N HIS A 662 -9.47 18.86 -10.57
CA HIS A 662 -10.35 17.68 -10.56
C HIS A 662 -11.57 17.84 -9.63
N GLN A 663 -11.73 18.99 -9.01
CA GLN A 663 -12.90 19.30 -8.18
C GLN A 663 -13.99 19.92 -9.05
N LYS A 664 -15.22 19.49 -8.82
CA LYS A 664 -16.38 20.05 -9.49
C LYS A 664 -16.71 21.45 -8.93
N LYS A 665 -17.43 22.23 -9.71
CA LYS A 665 -17.75 23.62 -9.38
C LYS A 665 -18.55 23.78 -8.07
N ASP A 666 -19.39 22.82 -7.75
CA ASP A 666 -20.17 22.74 -6.52
C ASP A 666 -19.37 22.25 -5.29
N GLU A 667 -18.17 21.74 -5.51
CA GLU A 667 -17.23 21.30 -4.47
C GLU A 667 -16.12 22.34 -4.23
N SER A 668 -16.32 23.59 -4.69
CA SER A 668 -15.30 24.63 -4.68
C SER A 668 -14.81 25.00 -3.29
N ILE A 669 -13.51 25.18 -3.14
CA ILE A 669 -12.81 25.67 -1.96
C ILE A 669 -12.83 27.19 -1.94
N ASN A 670 -12.99 27.78 -0.76
CA ASN A 670 -13.20 29.24 -0.66
C ASN A 670 -11.94 30.04 -0.32
N ASP A 671 -10.80 29.39 -0.01
CA ASP A 671 -9.61 30.07 0.52
C ASP A 671 -8.30 29.73 -0.19
N LEU A 672 -8.38 29.45 -1.50
CA LEU A 672 -7.20 29.16 -2.31
C LEU A 672 -6.21 30.35 -2.30
N THR A 673 -4.95 30.06 -2.04
CA THR A 673 -3.85 31.02 -2.18
C THR A 673 -2.85 30.50 -3.22
N ILE A 674 -2.50 31.36 -4.17
CA ILE A 674 -1.43 31.11 -5.14
C ILE A 674 -0.35 32.16 -4.95
N LYS A 675 0.90 31.70 -4.79
CA LYS A 675 2.08 32.55 -4.74
C LYS A 675 2.98 32.26 -5.94
N ALA A 676 3.64 33.32 -6.42
CA ALA A 676 4.70 33.24 -7.41
C ALA A 676 5.96 33.91 -6.84
N ASN A 677 7.04 33.15 -6.67
CA ASN A 677 8.26 33.59 -5.98
C ASN A 677 7.95 34.31 -4.64
N GLY A 678 7.09 33.68 -3.82
CA GLY A 678 6.67 34.18 -2.51
C GLY A 678 5.66 35.36 -2.54
N THR A 679 5.36 35.93 -3.71
CA THR A 679 4.37 37.01 -3.87
C THR A 679 3.00 36.41 -4.11
N ILE A 680 1.99 36.81 -3.30
CA ILE A 680 0.60 36.38 -3.52
C ILE A 680 0.11 36.99 -4.83
N VAL A 681 -0.21 36.15 -5.80
CA VAL A 681 -0.78 36.53 -7.10
C VAL A 681 -2.28 36.31 -7.16
N TYR A 682 -2.79 35.43 -6.31
CA TYR A 682 -4.22 35.19 -6.15
C TYR A 682 -4.55 34.76 -4.72
N LYS A 683 -5.67 35.24 -4.20
CA LYS A 683 -6.32 34.77 -2.99
C LYS A 683 -7.83 34.91 -3.13
N GLY A 684 -8.56 33.80 -2.95
CA GLY A 684 -10.02 33.76 -3.11
C GLY A 684 -10.55 32.35 -3.35
N GLY A 685 -11.73 32.23 -3.92
CA GLY A 685 -12.29 30.92 -4.28
C GLY A 685 -11.38 30.16 -5.26
N GLN A 686 -11.46 28.85 -5.25
CA GLN A 686 -10.61 27.97 -6.06
C GLN A 686 -10.66 28.29 -7.56
N PHE A 687 -11.82 28.63 -8.04
CA PHE A 687 -12.03 28.94 -9.45
C PHE A 687 -11.98 30.46 -9.63
N GLY A 688 -10.80 30.99 -9.96
CA GLY A 688 -10.63 32.38 -10.32
C GLY A 688 -11.43 32.75 -11.58
N GLU A 689 -10.77 33.26 -12.61
CA GLU A 689 -11.38 33.46 -13.93
C GLU A 689 -11.36 32.08 -14.65
N GLU A 690 -12.50 31.63 -15.17
CA GLU A 690 -12.60 30.36 -15.89
C GLU A 690 -12.13 30.53 -17.36
N ASP A 691 -11.39 29.53 -17.86
CA ASP A 691 -11.17 29.40 -19.31
C ASP A 691 -12.40 28.72 -19.94
N GLU A 692 -13.47 29.54 -20.15
CA GLU A 692 -14.75 29.01 -20.60
C GLU A 692 -14.68 28.25 -21.93
N GLU A 693 -13.82 28.70 -22.87
CA GLU A 693 -13.66 28.02 -24.16
C GLU A 693 -12.98 26.65 -23.97
N PHE A 694 -11.90 26.60 -23.20
CA PHE A 694 -11.18 25.36 -22.90
C PHE A 694 -12.04 24.38 -22.10
N ASN A 695 -12.75 24.86 -21.09
CA ASN A 695 -13.63 24.03 -20.26
C ASN A 695 -14.72 23.38 -21.12
N ARG A 696 -15.44 24.14 -21.90
CA ARG A 696 -16.49 23.62 -22.77
C ARG A 696 -15.99 22.68 -23.86
N GLU A 697 -14.80 22.95 -24.42
CA GLU A 697 -14.29 22.18 -25.54
C GLU A 697 -13.49 20.95 -25.12
N MET A 698 -12.74 21.01 -24.01
CA MET A 698 -11.71 20.01 -23.68
C MET A 698 -12.02 19.19 -22.44
N LEU A 699 -12.77 19.73 -21.48
CA LEU A 699 -13.03 19.05 -20.21
C LEU A 699 -14.41 18.40 -20.19
N PRO A 700 -14.61 17.36 -19.37
CA PRO A 700 -15.92 16.83 -19.03
C PRO A 700 -16.76 17.87 -18.26
N ASP A 701 -18.07 17.69 -18.25
CA ASP A 701 -18.98 18.57 -17.52
C ASP A 701 -18.63 18.61 -16.03
N GLY A 702 -18.53 19.83 -15.50
CA GLY A 702 -18.22 20.08 -14.09
C GLY A 702 -16.74 20.23 -13.76
N PHE A 703 -15.82 19.85 -14.64
CA PHE A 703 -14.39 20.11 -14.45
C PHE A 703 -14.00 21.50 -14.95
N ILE A 704 -13.02 22.10 -14.29
CA ILE A 704 -12.66 23.51 -14.52
C ILE A 704 -11.16 23.69 -14.71
N CYS A 705 -10.80 24.43 -15.75
CA CYS A 705 -9.52 25.09 -15.90
C CYS A 705 -9.71 26.57 -15.50
N ALA A 706 -9.03 26.98 -14.44
CA ALA A 706 -9.04 28.33 -13.94
C ALA A 706 -7.79 29.09 -14.35
N VAL A 707 -7.91 30.40 -14.53
CA VAL A 707 -6.86 31.31 -15.04
C VAL A 707 -6.46 32.29 -13.94
N TYR A 708 -5.16 32.41 -13.71
CA TYR A 708 -4.57 33.33 -12.75
C TYR A 708 -3.49 34.18 -13.40
N ARG A 709 -3.44 35.48 -13.09
CA ARG A 709 -2.46 36.39 -13.67
C ARG A 709 -1.08 36.22 -13.04
N LEU A 710 -0.05 36.06 -13.85
CA LEU A 710 1.35 36.10 -13.47
C LEU A 710 2.02 37.33 -14.08
N PRO A 711 2.05 38.48 -13.37
CA PRO A 711 2.70 39.66 -13.88
C PRO A 711 4.21 39.45 -14.05
N LYS A 712 4.81 40.06 -15.05
CA LYS A 712 6.26 39.95 -15.33
C LYS A 712 7.14 40.22 -14.11
N SER A 713 6.68 40.98 -13.14
CA SER A 713 7.41 41.30 -11.89
C SER A 713 7.65 40.11 -10.96
N VAL A 714 6.92 39.02 -11.14
CA VAL A 714 7.10 37.83 -10.30
C VAL A 714 8.18 36.89 -10.86
N PHE A 715 8.64 37.07 -12.08
CA PHE A 715 9.70 36.27 -12.67
C PHE A 715 11.09 36.81 -12.30
N VAL A 716 11.94 35.93 -11.77
CA VAL A 716 13.32 36.24 -11.38
C VAL A 716 14.27 35.50 -12.31
N ASN A 717 15.02 36.24 -13.14
CA ASN A 717 15.92 35.65 -14.13
C ASN A 717 15.23 34.61 -15.07
N GLY A 718 13.96 34.88 -15.43
CA GLY A 718 13.18 33.97 -16.26
C GLY A 718 12.69 32.71 -15.53
N CYS A 719 12.77 32.69 -14.22
CA CYS A 719 12.28 31.58 -13.38
C CYS A 719 11.13 32.02 -12.48
N VAL A 720 10.23 31.11 -12.18
CA VAL A 720 9.15 31.30 -11.22
C VAL A 720 8.98 30.04 -10.36
N GLU A 721 8.83 30.24 -9.07
CA GLU A 721 8.35 29.20 -8.14
C GLU A 721 6.87 29.45 -7.90
N ILE A 722 6.04 28.48 -8.26
CA ILE A 722 4.59 28.51 -8.02
C ILE A 722 4.31 27.71 -6.76
N GLU A 723 3.53 28.29 -5.85
CA GLU A 723 2.99 27.61 -4.66
C GLU A 723 1.47 27.74 -4.69
N ILE A 724 0.75 26.61 -4.61
CA ILE A 724 -0.72 26.55 -4.57
C ILE A 724 -1.12 25.81 -3.30
N PHE A 725 -1.92 26.42 -2.46
CA PHE A 725 -2.42 25.79 -1.23
C PHE A 725 -3.77 26.34 -0.79
N GLU A 726 -4.41 25.58 0.07
CA GLU A 726 -5.67 25.90 0.72
C GLU A 726 -5.55 25.52 2.21
N GLU A 727 -6.13 26.34 3.11
CA GLU A 727 -5.92 26.19 4.55
C GLU A 727 -6.84 25.11 5.19
N HIS A 728 -7.97 24.76 4.56
CA HIS A 728 -9.03 23.96 5.19
C HIS A 728 -9.48 22.76 4.38
N ALA A 729 -9.06 22.64 3.13
CA ALA A 729 -9.38 21.52 2.26
C ALA A 729 -8.27 21.29 1.24
N GLY A 730 -8.14 20.10 0.73
CA GLY A 730 -7.10 19.79 -0.26
C GLY A 730 -7.40 20.33 -1.63
N VAL A 731 -6.35 20.51 -2.45
CA VAL A 731 -6.43 20.93 -3.85
C VAL A 731 -6.10 19.75 -4.74
N MET A 732 -6.92 19.49 -5.76
CA MET A 732 -6.70 18.42 -6.73
C MET A 732 -6.33 19.01 -8.09
N ILE A 733 -5.08 18.82 -8.52
CA ILE A 733 -4.51 19.40 -9.74
C ILE A 733 -4.20 18.28 -10.74
N SER A 734 -4.64 18.48 -12.00
CA SER A 734 -4.38 17.53 -13.09
C SER A 734 -3.43 18.07 -14.13
N GLU A 735 -3.60 19.32 -14.51
CA GLU A 735 -2.77 19.97 -15.52
C GLU A 735 -2.44 21.39 -15.10
N LEU A 736 -1.30 21.86 -15.57
CA LEU A 736 -0.82 23.23 -15.35
C LEU A 736 -0.25 23.79 -16.63
N ARG A 737 -0.61 25.02 -16.96
CA ARG A 737 -0.04 25.78 -18.09
C ARG A 737 0.40 27.14 -17.63
N ILE A 738 1.53 27.60 -18.13
CA ILE A 738 1.94 29.01 -18.04
C ILE A 738 2.09 29.50 -19.47
N VAL A 739 1.16 30.32 -19.88
CA VAL A 739 1.07 30.85 -21.26
C VAL A 739 1.11 32.36 -21.26
N LYS A 740 1.58 32.97 -22.37
CA LYS A 740 1.61 34.41 -22.51
C LYS A 740 0.20 34.99 -22.45
N LYS A 741 0.07 36.06 -21.72
CA LYS A 741 -1.16 36.83 -21.74
C LYS A 741 -1.37 37.42 -23.11
N LYS A 742 -2.47 37.06 -23.75
CA LYS A 742 -2.87 37.61 -25.07
C LYS A 742 -3.39 39.03 -24.96
#